data_1f604fd29531e70d347385e7ca4ff7dc
#
_entry.id   1f604fd29531e70d347385e7ca4ff7dc
#
_cell.length_a   1.000
_cell.length_b   1.000
_cell.length_c   1.000
_cell.angle_alpha   90.00
_cell.angle_beta   90.00
_cell.angle_gamma   90.00
#
_symmetry.space_group_name_H-M   'P 1'
#
loop_
_entity.id
_entity.type
_entity.pdbx_description
1 polymer ?
#
loop_
_entity_poly.entity_id
_entity_poly.type
_entity_poly.pdbx_seq_one_letter_code
_entity_poly.pdbx_strand_id
1 'polypeptide(L)'
;MTVFRITMAMTILLAITSSHDLSAQVLDKQAQLEAQTFWDNRDWDWYAAQIPFFECPDADITTTYYYRWELLTKHLTYGSPNSGYSFTEFIDRPFWSGAYGAISCPAGHQLYEARWLRQPRIVRDYLKYWFRTPGAQPRNYSTWLADSAWAVNQVHRDDASAIDLLPDLVRNYEGWEQRHFVPEVGLFWQTGHDDGMEFNINSRQTQDILRGAPSYRPSFNAYMWADAVAIAKLARLAQQGDLAERFEKKAESLKAKMLQLLWDDQRKFFFPVYKNDEERDGHKIKALTKTYEGGEFAGDAHGRELIGYVPWQFNMIDRGKKYDAAWPKVMDRDGFYADFGPSTVERNDPMFLLKNSCCWWSGQSWPYATTQTLKALANVVQRGGDSGAESLPTKADYFKLLQIYARSHRKDGKPYLAEALHPDTGSFEGHDGYNHSEHYFHSGFCDLVITGPVGLTPRDDDSLEVNPLAPADWDYFALDDVPYRGHLISVVWDKTGKRYKLGAGLHVLVDGKPTAKSLTLRSLTLRVELLPEGLDSESQATTTNFAVNNDGDYYPRLTASYVSPTTSASKLHDGNYWYLPHPPNRWTCEGSPNEQDSVIIDFGTPRAIHTVKLYPLDDRGVRDSTVRAPRRIELDAWIDNTWRSIKSPDGVLDKPVGHRANVVKFDPIETTKLRVTLHHAVEGKSGLTEIEAWGDVKLPLRSVAPPAGNLAWNPKPDGYPKASASYSDRFGGKPASAIDGRTVFLPTPMNRWTSYESPTETDWLEIDFGRDVEFSRVELAIYDDRGGVQPPTLYVIQHWTGTEWHDVMNAKKSPEQPLGSQWNDARFDPVTSSKVRIMFTHRGQSRSGVSEVLIWND
;
A
#
# COMPACT_ATOMS: atom_id res chain seq x y z
N MET A 1 -79.62 37.29 -5.25
CA MET A 1 -78.31 37.93 -5.63
C MET A 1 -77.29 37.50 -4.66
N THR A 2 -76.58 36.42 -5.04
CA THR A 2 -75.60 35.76 -4.21
C THR A 2 -74.22 35.91 -4.90
N VAL A 3 -73.29 36.62 -4.24
CA VAL A 3 -71.95 36.88 -4.71
C VAL A 3 -71.04 35.74 -4.29
N PHE A 4 -70.46 35.00 -5.23
CA PHE A 4 -69.45 34.01 -5.00
C PHE A 4 -68.12 34.72 -4.83
N ARG A 5 -67.40 34.51 -3.71
CA ARG A 5 -66.00 34.89 -3.51
C ARG A 5 -65.18 33.66 -3.79
N ILE A 6 -64.37 33.72 -4.82
CA ILE A 6 -63.28 32.74 -5.11
C ILE A 6 -62.05 33.17 -4.32
N THR A 7 -61.66 32.33 -3.37
CA THR A 7 -60.37 32.48 -2.63
C THR A 7 -59.32 31.66 -3.35
N MET A 8 -58.38 32.33 -3.98
CA MET A 8 -57.23 31.75 -4.64
C MET A 8 -56.16 31.43 -3.59
N ALA A 9 -56.00 30.17 -3.22
CA ALA A 9 -54.92 29.70 -2.36
C ALA A 9 -53.61 29.64 -3.16
N MET A 10 -52.68 30.54 -2.89
CA MET A 10 -51.36 30.56 -3.45
C MET A 10 -50.47 29.64 -2.62
N THR A 11 -50.22 28.41 -3.13
CA THR A 11 -49.28 27.48 -2.51
C THR A 11 -47.86 27.95 -2.85
N ILE A 12 -47.17 28.53 -1.86
CA ILE A 12 -45.74 28.85 -1.98
C ILE A 12 -45.00 27.52 -1.79
N LEU A 13 -44.46 26.96 -2.88
CA LEU A 13 -43.47 25.92 -2.84
C LEU A 13 -42.16 26.54 -2.32
N LEU A 14 -41.83 26.37 -1.05
CA LEU A 14 -40.49 26.61 -0.55
C LEU A 14 -39.61 25.51 -1.14
N ALA A 15 -38.88 25.82 -2.19
CA ALA A 15 -37.71 25.07 -2.60
C ALA A 15 -36.65 25.26 -1.51
N ILE A 16 -36.48 24.27 -0.65
CA ILE A 16 -35.29 24.18 0.22
C ILE A 16 -34.15 23.84 -0.71
N THR A 17 -33.54 24.86 -1.31
CA THR A 17 -32.18 24.76 -1.83
C THR A 17 -31.29 24.61 -0.60
N SER A 18 -30.77 23.42 -0.36
CA SER A 18 -29.61 23.23 0.50
C SER A 18 -28.50 24.10 -0.07
N SER A 19 -28.34 25.27 0.48
CA SER A 19 -27.11 26.06 0.31
C SER A 19 -26.01 25.26 1.04
N HIS A 20 -25.36 24.36 0.34
CA HIS A 20 -23.98 24.13 0.65
C HIS A 20 -23.31 25.49 0.40
N ASP A 21 -23.03 26.21 1.47
CA ASP A 21 -22.11 27.35 1.45
C ASP A 21 -20.86 26.83 0.73
N LEU A 22 -20.63 27.32 -0.48
CA LEU A 22 -19.39 27.13 -1.20
C LEU A 22 -18.31 27.75 -0.30
N SER A 23 -17.69 26.95 0.55
CA SER A 23 -16.45 27.31 1.24
C SER A 23 -15.54 27.94 0.19
N ALA A 24 -14.99 29.10 0.46
CA ALA A 24 -14.18 29.82 -0.51
C ALA A 24 -12.94 28.97 -0.86
N GLN A 25 -13.07 28.19 -1.93
CA GLN A 25 -12.00 27.37 -2.49
C GLN A 25 -10.83 28.28 -2.88
N VAL A 26 -9.65 28.02 -2.35
CA VAL A 26 -8.45 28.83 -2.63
C VAL A 26 -7.86 28.47 -3.97
N LEU A 27 -7.80 27.18 -4.31
CA LEU A 27 -7.22 26.64 -5.54
C LEU A 27 -8.29 26.06 -6.46
N ASP A 28 -8.19 26.30 -7.76
CA ASP A 28 -8.97 25.59 -8.77
C ASP A 28 -8.41 24.15 -8.91
N LYS A 29 -9.10 23.18 -8.30
CA LYS A 29 -8.69 21.79 -8.25
C LYS A 29 -8.54 21.16 -9.63
N GLN A 30 -9.50 21.41 -10.51
CA GLN A 30 -9.49 20.88 -11.88
C GLN A 30 -8.28 21.41 -12.64
N ALA A 31 -8.04 22.73 -12.57
CA ALA A 31 -6.89 23.33 -13.22
C ALA A 31 -5.55 22.80 -12.67
N GLN A 32 -5.45 22.55 -11.36
CA GLN A 32 -4.24 21.97 -10.76
C GLN A 32 -3.98 20.54 -11.27
N LEU A 33 -5.02 19.70 -11.39
CA LEU A 33 -4.89 18.33 -11.91
C LEU A 33 -4.52 18.34 -13.39
N GLU A 34 -5.21 19.14 -14.20
CA GLU A 34 -4.98 19.24 -15.64
C GLU A 34 -3.62 19.85 -16.00
N ALA A 35 -3.03 20.66 -15.13
CA ALA A 35 -1.69 21.21 -15.31
C ALA A 35 -0.59 20.12 -15.29
N GLN A 36 -0.86 18.95 -14.73
CA GLN A 36 0.08 17.85 -14.69
C GLN A 36 -0.21 16.86 -15.83
N THR A 37 0.84 16.40 -16.53
CA THR A 37 0.70 15.60 -17.76
C THR A 37 1.06 14.11 -17.61
N PHE A 38 1.42 13.69 -16.41
CA PHE A 38 1.94 12.34 -16.14
C PHE A 38 0.88 11.30 -15.73
N TRP A 39 -0.36 11.71 -15.52
CA TRP A 39 -1.39 10.85 -14.94
C TRP A 39 -1.68 9.58 -15.75
N ASP A 40 -1.55 8.41 -15.13
CA ASP A 40 -2.17 7.19 -15.57
C ASP A 40 -3.60 7.08 -15.04
N ASN A 41 -3.78 7.34 -13.76
CA ASN A 41 -5.10 7.41 -13.12
C ASN A 41 -5.65 8.84 -13.24
N ARG A 42 -6.76 8.98 -13.97
CA ARG A 42 -7.43 10.27 -14.24
C ARG A 42 -8.74 10.40 -13.48
N ASP A 43 -8.84 9.79 -12.33
CA ASP A 43 -10.03 9.88 -11.47
C ASP A 43 -10.06 11.21 -10.72
N TRP A 44 -10.31 12.30 -11.48
CA TRP A 44 -10.32 13.66 -10.95
C TRP A 44 -11.29 13.84 -9.80
N ASP A 45 -12.44 13.17 -9.84
CA ASP A 45 -13.44 13.22 -8.78
C ASP A 45 -12.90 12.62 -7.48
N TRP A 46 -12.15 11.52 -7.57
CA TRP A 46 -11.49 10.93 -6.43
C TRP A 46 -10.41 11.87 -5.85
N TYR A 47 -9.52 12.40 -6.70
CA TYR A 47 -8.50 13.33 -6.23
C TYR A 47 -9.11 14.59 -5.62
N ALA A 48 -10.09 15.21 -6.30
CA ALA A 48 -10.78 16.39 -5.80
C ALA A 48 -11.47 16.14 -4.46
N ALA A 49 -11.96 14.91 -4.22
CA ALA A 49 -12.59 14.52 -2.97
C ALA A 49 -11.61 14.11 -1.87
N GLN A 50 -10.41 13.60 -2.20
CA GLN A 50 -9.56 12.91 -1.22
C GLN A 50 -8.30 13.66 -0.83
N ILE A 51 -7.61 14.32 -1.77
CA ILE A 51 -6.29 14.89 -1.49
C ILE A 51 -6.35 16.37 -1.12
N PRO A 52 -5.44 16.88 -0.29
CA PRO A 52 -5.18 18.30 -0.18
C PRO A 52 -4.46 18.80 -1.44
N PHE A 53 -4.82 20.01 -1.89
CA PHE A 53 -4.25 20.62 -3.08
C PHE A 53 -3.11 21.58 -2.72
N PHE A 54 -2.07 21.64 -3.54
CA PHE A 54 -0.89 22.43 -3.25
C PHE A 54 -0.34 23.12 -4.50
N GLU A 55 0.11 24.36 -4.35
CA GLU A 55 0.94 25.04 -5.34
C GLU A 55 2.02 25.89 -4.69
N CYS A 56 3.14 26.04 -5.38
CA CYS A 56 4.24 26.93 -5.00
C CYS A 56 5.02 27.37 -6.27
N PRO A 57 5.97 28.31 -6.18
CA PRO A 57 6.79 28.74 -7.33
C PRO A 57 7.72 27.64 -7.88
N ASP A 58 8.02 26.60 -7.10
CA ASP A 58 8.91 25.50 -7.51
C ASP A 58 8.10 24.40 -8.21
N ALA A 59 8.30 24.29 -9.53
CA ALA A 59 7.58 23.33 -10.36
C ALA A 59 7.95 21.87 -10.03
N ASP A 60 9.22 21.59 -9.65
CA ASP A 60 9.63 20.23 -9.29
C ASP A 60 8.93 19.77 -8.02
N ILE A 61 8.80 20.62 -7.02
CA ILE A 61 8.08 20.33 -5.79
C ILE A 61 6.60 20.12 -6.08
N THR A 62 5.95 21.01 -6.85
CA THR A 62 4.53 20.91 -7.19
C THR A 62 4.23 19.63 -7.98
N THR A 63 5.03 19.34 -9.03
CA THR A 63 4.85 18.13 -9.84
C THR A 63 5.07 16.86 -9.02
N THR A 64 6.11 16.82 -8.18
CA THR A 64 6.37 15.66 -7.30
C THR A 64 5.24 15.47 -6.29
N TYR A 65 4.68 16.54 -5.74
CA TYR A 65 3.54 16.46 -4.82
C TYR A 65 2.34 15.74 -5.44
N TYR A 66 1.93 16.10 -6.66
CA TYR A 66 0.81 15.42 -7.34
C TYR A 66 1.18 14.01 -7.80
N TYR A 67 2.41 13.79 -8.27
CA TYR A 67 2.89 12.44 -8.59
C TYR A 67 2.83 11.50 -7.38
N ARG A 68 3.13 11.98 -6.18
CA ARG A 68 3.06 11.17 -4.97
C ARG A 68 1.63 10.74 -4.64
N TRP A 69 0.63 11.56 -4.91
CA TRP A 69 -0.78 11.15 -4.78
C TRP A 69 -1.18 10.12 -5.83
N GLU A 70 -0.70 10.26 -7.05
CA GLU A 70 -0.89 9.21 -8.06
C GLU A 70 -0.20 7.90 -7.65
N LEU A 71 1.04 7.97 -7.16
CA LEU A 71 1.77 6.83 -6.63
C LEU A 71 0.98 6.11 -5.53
N LEU A 72 0.41 6.85 -4.60
CA LEU A 72 -0.44 6.28 -3.55
C LEU A 72 -1.62 5.49 -4.14
N THR A 73 -2.27 5.99 -5.21
CA THR A 73 -3.39 5.26 -5.83
C THR A 73 -2.96 3.97 -6.51
N LYS A 74 -1.72 3.87 -6.99
CA LYS A 74 -1.16 2.64 -7.56
C LYS A 74 -0.97 1.53 -6.50
N HIS A 75 -0.83 1.91 -5.24
CA HIS A 75 -0.57 1.01 -4.11
C HIS A 75 -1.78 0.80 -3.21
N LEU A 76 -2.84 1.60 -3.38
CA LEU A 76 -4.07 1.45 -2.63
C LEU A 76 -4.76 0.13 -3.03
N THR A 77 -5.07 -0.68 -2.04
CA THR A 77 -5.69 -2.00 -2.20
C THR A 77 -6.92 -2.10 -1.30
N TYR A 78 -8.02 -2.62 -1.82
CA TYR A 78 -9.13 -3.09 -0.99
C TYR A 78 -8.96 -4.59 -0.80
N GLY A 79 -8.44 -5.01 0.35
CA GLY A 79 -8.00 -6.39 0.59
C GLY A 79 -9.14 -7.39 0.64
N SER A 80 -10.09 -7.17 1.54
CA SER A 80 -11.29 -8.00 1.69
C SER A 80 -12.42 -7.21 2.35
N PRO A 81 -13.68 -7.71 2.32
CA PRO A 81 -14.79 -7.09 3.05
C PRO A 81 -14.52 -6.88 4.54
N ASN A 82 -13.76 -7.77 5.16
CA ASN A 82 -13.47 -7.73 6.59
C ASN A 82 -12.24 -6.90 6.96
N SER A 83 -11.26 -6.78 6.09
CA SER A 83 -10.04 -6.00 6.35
C SER A 83 -10.07 -4.59 5.78
N GLY A 84 -10.89 -4.34 4.75
CA GLY A 84 -10.95 -3.03 4.11
C GLY A 84 -9.67 -2.67 3.35
N TYR A 85 -9.23 -1.41 3.46
CA TYR A 85 -8.10 -0.87 2.72
C TYR A 85 -6.75 -1.22 3.33
N SER A 86 -5.76 -1.40 2.46
CA SER A 86 -4.34 -1.52 2.79
C SER A 86 -3.48 -0.90 1.68
N PHE A 87 -2.15 -0.87 1.89
CA PHE A 87 -1.21 -0.43 0.85
C PHE A 87 -0.21 -1.54 0.56
N THR A 88 0.18 -1.65 -0.71
CA THR A 88 1.33 -2.45 -1.12
C THR A 88 2.61 -1.60 -1.05
N GLU A 89 3.76 -2.23 -1.03
CA GLU A 89 5.06 -1.55 -1.18
C GLU A 89 5.49 -1.55 -2.65
N PHE A 90 5.31 -2.68 -3.32
CA PHE A 90 5.56 -2.88 -4.75
C PHE A 90 4.26 -2.80 -5.53
N ILE A 91 4.32 -2.40 -6.79
CA ILE A 91 3.15 -2.43 -7.69
C ILE A 91 2.63 -3.86 -7.84
N ASP A 92 3.51 -4.83 -8.09
CA ASP A 92 3.16 -6.25 -8.06
C ASP A 92 3.33 -6.79 -6.63
N ARG A 93 2.62 -7.86 -6.28
CA ARG A 93 2.65 -8.47 -4.95
C ARG A 93 3.68 -9.59 -4.91
N PRO A 94 4.91 -9.34 -4.41
CA PRO A 94 5.95 -10.35 -4.39
C PRO A 94 5.63 -11.46 -3.38
N PHE A 95 6.21 -12.66 -3.58
CA PHE A 95 5.95 -13.82 -2.74
C PHE A 95 6.38 -13.65 -1.27
N TRP A 96 7.25 -12.70 -0.98
CA TRP A 96 7.72 -12.38 0.39
C TRP A 96 6.86 -11.32 1.10
N SER A 97 5.86 -10.75 0.44
CA SER A 97 4.92 -9.83 1.06
C SER A 97 3.92 -10.54 1.96
N GLY A 98 3.33 -9.81 2.88
CA GLY A 98 2.18 -10.27 3.67
C GLY A 98 0.88 -10.30 2.85
N ALA A 99 -0.24 -10.53 3.53
CA ALA A 99 -1.56 -10.52 2.91
C ALA A 99 -1.76 -9.25 2.08
N TYR A 100 -2.37 -9.40 0.92
CA TYR A 100 -2.69 -8.33 -0.06
C TYR A 100 -1.48 -7.51 -0.55
N GLY A 101 -0.27 -8.04 -0.39
CA GLY A 101 0.96 -7.38 -0.85
C GLY A 101 1.55 -6.36 0.11
N ALA A 102 1.03 -6.23 1.34
CA ALA A 102 1.57 -5.29 2.31
C ALA A 102 2.88 -5.80 2.95
N ILE A 103 3.82 -4.90 3.17
CA ILE A 103 5.10 -5.14 3.84
C ILE A 103 5.26 -4.13 4.96
N SER A 104 5.73 -4.55 6.15
CA SER A 104 5.74 -3.67 7.33
C SER A 104 6.81 -2.57 7.27
N CYS A 105 7.89 -2.76 6.51
CA CYS A 105 8.96 -1.78 6.40
C CYS A 105 8.46 -0.36 6.08
N PRO A 106 7.69 -0.11 5.00
CA PRO A 106 7.22 1.21 4.64
C PRO A 106 5.98 1.68 5.38
N ALA A 107 5.34 0.84 6.19
CA ALA A 107 4.01 1.13 6.76
C ALA A 107 3.93 2.47 7.48
N GLY A 108 4.97 2.84 8.24
CA GLY A 108 5.05 4.13 8.90
C GLY A 108 5.05 5.30 7.92
N HIS A 109 5.82 5.22 6.83
CA HIS A 109 5.84 6.24 5.77
C HIS A 109 4.49 6.34 5.07
N GLN A 110 3.90 5.19 4.70
CA GLN A 110 2.60 5.13 4.03
C GLN A 110 1.48 5.74 4.87
N LEU A 111 1.47 5.47 6.18
CA LEU A 111 0.50 6.05 7.12
C LEU A 111 0.71 7.56 7.29
N TYR A 112 1.94 8.04 7.37
CA TYR A 112 2.24 9.47 7.45
C TYR A 112 1.84 10.23 6.18
N GLU A 113 2.02 9.62 5.01
CA GLU A 113 1.58 10.20 3.74
C GLU A 113 0.04 10.18 3.64
N ALA A 114 -0.58 9.03 3.89
CA ALA A 114 -2.02 8.82 3.70
C ALA A 114 -2.90 9.47 4.79
N ARG A 115 -2.35 9.86 5.96
CA ARG A 115 -3.13 10.55 7.01
C ARG A 115 -3.74 11.87 6.54
N TRP A 116 -3.25 12.41 5.45
CA TRP A 116 -3.77 13.66 4.87
C TRP A 116 -4.90 13.43 3.85
N LEU A 117 -5.30 12.18 3.59
CA LEU A 117 -6.52 11.89 2.83
C LEU A 117 -7.76 12.31 3.64
N ARG A 118 -8.77 12.89 2.97
CA ARG A 118 -9.99 13.35 3.65
C ARG A 118 -10.84 12.20 4.17
N GLN A 119 -10.82 11.02 3.54
CA GLN A 119 -11.53 9.84 4.02
C GLN A 119 -10.68 9.08 5.05
N PRO A 120 -10.96 9.18 6.34
CA PRO A 120 -10.14 8.55 7.39
C PRO A 120 -10.21 7.02 7.37
N ARG A 121 -11.24 6.44 6.75
CA ARG A 121 -11.41 4.99 6.65
C ARG A 121 -10.19 4.30 6.05
N ILE A 122 -9.57 4.87 5.01
CA ILE A 122 -8.41 4.28 4.34
C ILE A 122 -7.27 4.00 5.33
N VAL A 123 -6.90 4.99 6.11
CA VAL A 123 -5.81 4.85 7.10
C VAL A 123 -6.22 4.04 8.33
N ARG A 124 -7.50 4.10 8.75
CA ARG A 124 -8.02 3.30 9.87
C ARG A 124 -8.06 1.81 9.52
N ASP A 125 -8.54 1.46 8.33
CA ASP A 125 -8.54 0.09 7.84
C ASP A 125 -7.11 -0.43 7.76
N TYR A 126 -6.16 0.37 7.24
CA TYR A 126 -4.76 -0.03 7.14
C TYR A 126 -4.06 -0.21 8.50
N LEU A 127 -4.41 0.58 9.50
CA LEU A 127 -3.94 0.36 10.87
C LEU A 127 -4.50 -0.96 11.44
N LYS A 128 -5.81 -1.21 11.28
CA LYS A 128 -6.45 -2.46 11.73
C LYS A 128 -5.91 -3.69 10.98
N TYR A 129 -5.60 -3.54 9.69
CA TYR A 129 -5.02 -4.58 8.84
C TYR A 129 -3.83 -5.27 9.52
N TRP A 130 -2.88 -4.49 10.03
CA TRP A 130 -1.63 -5.02 10.60
C TRP A 130 -1.85 -5.99 11.75
N PHE A 131 -2.92 -5.84 12.51
CA PHE A 131 -3.15 -6.60 13.74
C PHE A 131 -4.30 -7.60 13.64
N ARG A 132 -5.21 -7.41 12.70
CA ARG A 132 -6.49 -8.15 12.64
C ARG A 132 -6.70 -8.94 11.35
N THR A 133 -5.85 -8.71 10.32
CA THR A 133 -5.95 -9.46 9.07
C THR A 133 -5.07 -10.70 9.12
N PRO A 134 -5.63 -11.91 8.82
CA PRO A 134 -4.82 -13.12 8.71
C PRO A 134 -3.73 -12.96 7.64
N GLY A 135 -2.50 -13.31 7.99
CA GLY A 135 -1.35 -13.17 7.08
C GLY A 135 -0.70 -11.79 7.04
N ALA A 136 -1.22 -10.79 7.76
CA ALA A 136 -0.48 -9.57 8.04
C ALA A 136 0.75 -9.87 8.90
N GLN A 137 1.86 -9.23 8.61
CA GLN A 137 3.17 -9.51 9.23
C GLN A 137 3.75 -8.23 9.87
N PRO A 138 3.16 -7.69 10.96
CA PRO A 138 3.54 -6.39 11.52
C PRO A 138 4.97 -6.33 12.08
N ARG A 139 5.60 -7.48 12.28
CA ARG A 139 6.98 -7.62 12.82
C ARG A 139 7.92 -8.37 11.88
N ASN A 140 7.62 -8.37 10.58
CA ASN A 140 8.56 -8.93 9.60
C ASN A 140 9.77 -7.99 9.41
N TYR A 141 9.50 -6.68 9.39
CA TYR A 141 10.49 -5.61 9.37
C TYR A 141 10.23 -4.60 10.49
N SER A 142 11.27 -3.88 10.91
CA SER A 142 11.15 -2.77 11.87
C SER A 142 10.28 -1.64 11.29
N THR A 143 9.38 -1.11 12.10
CA THR A 143 8.51 0.03 11.75
C THR A 143 7.93 0.67 13.00
N TRP A 144 7.23 1.81 12.87
CA TRP A 144 6.68 2.63 13.98
C TRP A 144 5.14 2.71 13.91
N LEU A 145 4.47 1.58 14.11
CA LEU A 145 3.01 1.47 13.93
C LEU A 145 2.20 2.21 15.00
N ALA A 146 2.64 2.22 16.24
CA ALA A 146 1.91 2.91 17.31
C ALA A 146 2.05 4.44 17.19
N ASP A 147 3.22 4.92 16.84
CA ASP A 147 3.44 6.34 16.55
C ASP A 147 2.61 6.78 15.35
N SER A 148 2.55 5.96 14.30
CA SER A 148 1.70 6.21 13.13
C SER A 148 0.21 6.25 13.48
N ALA A 149 -0.26 5.36 14.36
CA ALA A 149 -1.65 5.38 14.83
C ALA A 149 -1.96 6.68 15.60
N TRP A 150 -1.04 7.15 16.42
CA TRP A 150 -1.15 8.44 17.10
C TRP A 150 -1.16 9.60 16.09
N ALA A 151 -0.26 9.57 15.10
CA ALA A 151 -0.18 10.59 14.06
C ALA A 151 -1.47 10.68 13.21
N VAL A 152 -2.11 9.57 12.92
CA VAL A 152 -3.44 9.52 12.27
C VAL A 152 -4.51 10.13 13.18
N ASN A 153 -4.51 9.79 14.48
CA ASN A 153 -5.47 10.33 15.43
C ASN A 153 -5.29 11.85 15.65
N GLN A 154 -4.09 12.39 15.57
CA GLN A 154 -3.85 13.83 15.63
C GLN A 154 -4.55 14.59 14.50
N VAL A 155 -4.63 14.00 13.29
CA VAL A 155 -5.29 14.61 12.12
C VAL A 155 -6.80 14.41 12.16
N HIS A 156 -7.26 13.16 12.30
CA HIS A 156 -8.68 12.82 12.18
C HIS A 156 -9.45 12.80 13.50
N ARG A 157 -8.76 12.75 14.61
CA ARG A 157 -9.30 12.75 15.98
C ARG A 157 -10.49 11.81 16.18
N ASP A 158 -10.24 10.53 16.06
CA ASP A 158 -11.19 9.47 16.40
C ASP A 158 -10.64 8.67 17.59
N ASP A 159 -10.90 9.19 18.77
CA ASP A 159 -10.40 8.62 20.02
C ASP A 159 -10.93 7.21 20.26
N ALA A 160 -12.16 6.91 19.83
CA ALA A 160 -12.76 5.58 19.98
C ALA A 160 -11.99 4.53 19.16
N SER A 161 -11.75 4.81 17.88
CA SER A 161 -10.96 3.90 17.02
C SER A 161 -9.51 3.78 17.49
N ALA A 162 -8.91 4.86 17.99
CA ALA A 162 -7.54 4.85 18.51
C ALA A 162 -7.43 4.01 19.79
N ILE A 163 -8.41 4.11 20.70
CA ILE A 163 -8.48 3.31 21.92
C ILE A 163 -8.76 1.83 21.60
N ASP A 164 -9.59 1.54 20.59
CA ASP A 164 -9.87 0.16 20.11
C ASP A 164 -8.59 -0.55 19.63
N LEU A 165 -7.62 0.20 19.09
CA LEU A 165 -6.31 -0.34 18.67
C LEU A 165 -5.31 -0.52 19.82
N LEU A 166 -5.49 0.12 20.96
CA LEU A 166 -4.48 0.13 22.04
C LEU A 166 -4.06 -1.28 22.49
N PRO A 167 -4.95 -2.27 22.68
CA PRO A 167 -4.54 -3.63 23.04
C PRO A 167 -3.69 -4.31 21.96
N ASP A 168 -3.96 -4.02 20.67
CA ASP A 168 -3.20 -4.55 19.55
C ASP A 168 -1.78 -3.98 19.51
N LEU A 169 -1.65 -2.67 19.71
CA LEU A 169 -0.38 -1.95 19.75
C LEU A 169 0.49 -2.42 20.92
N VAL A 170 -0.11 -2.62 22.11
CA VAL A 170 0.59 -3.17 23.27
C VAL A 170 1.12 -4.57 22.97
N ARG A 171 0.29 -5.46 22.44
CA ARG A 171 0.71 -6.83 22.07
C ARG A 171 1.82 -6.81 21.00
N ASN A 172 1.75 -5.89 20.04
CA ASN A 172 2.79 -5.74 19.05
C ASN A 172 4.12 -5.31 19.65
N TYR A 173 4.11 -4.32 20.54
CA TYR A 173 5.29 -3.85 21.25
C TYR A 173 5.91 -4.96 22.13
N GLU A 174 5.09 -5.63 22.93
CA GLU A 174 5.53 -6.76 23.78
C GLU A 174 6.04 -7.95 22.95
N GLY A 175 5.51 -8.17 21.76
CA GLY A 175 6.03 -9.17 20.83
C GLY A 175 7.43 -8.83 20.27
N TRP A 176 7.75 -7.54 20.11
CA TRP A 176 9.11 -7.10 19.85
C TRP A 176 10.02 -7.27 21.09
N GLU A 177 9.55 -6.91 22.27
CA GLU A 177 10.32 -7.10 23.53
C GLU A 177 10.73 -8.55 23.73
N GLN A 178 9.81 -9.49 23.56
CA GLN A 178 10.09 -10.92 23.74
C GLN A 178 11.25 -11.42 22.89
N ARG A 179 11.41 -10.89 21.67
CA ARG A 179 12.36 -11.43 20.69
C ARG A 179 13.64 -10.60 20.55
N HIS A 180 13.53 -9.29 20.71
CA HIS A 180 14.56 -8.35 20.30
C HIS A 180 15.08 -7.45 21.45
N PHE A 181 14.46 -7.43 22.62
CA PHE A 181 14.96 -6.64 23.75
C PHE A 181 15.95 -7.45 24.59
N VAL A 182 17.05 -6.80 24.97
CA VAL A 182 18.08 -7.36 25.87
C VAL A 182 18.05 -6.61 27.19
N PRO A 183 17.46 -7.16 28.25
CA PRO A 183 17.27 -6.45 29.53
C PRO A 183 18.58 -5.94 30.15
N GLU A 184 19.68 -6.69 30.04
CA GLU A 184 21.00 -6.36 30.60
C GLU A 184 21.62 -5.14 29.92
N VAL A 185 21.29 -4.92 28.64
CA VAL A 185 21.74 -3.76 27.85
C VAL A 185 20.71 -2.63 27.88
N GLY A 186 19.43 -2.98 27.92
CA GLY A 186 18.30 -2.06 27.91
C GLY A 186 17.97 -1.50 26.51
N LEU A 187 18.32 -2.23 25.45
CA LEU A 187 18.09 -1.85 24.05
C LEU A 187 17.51 -3.00 23.24
N PHE A 188 16.84 -2.64 22.15
CA PHE A 188 16.36 -3.55 21.11
C PHE A 188 17.47 -3.76 20.07
N TRP A 189 17.64 -5.01 19.62
CA TRP A 189 18.54 -5.37 18.54
C TRP A 189 17.79 -5.74 17.27
N GLN A 190 18.43 -5.54 16.11
CA GLN A 190 17.93 -5.98 14.81
C GLN A 190 19.10 -6.28 13.87
N THR A 191 18.87 -7.09 12.83
CA THR A 191 19.82 -7.22 11.71
C THR A 191 19.61 -6.07 10.73
N GLY A 192 20.59 -5.84 9.84
CA GLY A 192 20.41 -4.85 8.77
C GLY A 192 19.26 -5.20 7.85
N HIS A 193 19.17 -6.47 7.44
CA HIS A 193 18.11 -6.98 6.57
C HIS A 193 16.71 -6.77 7.16
N ASP A 194 16.49 -7.22 8.41
CA ASP A 194 15.16 -7.16 9.02
C ASP A 194 14.81 -5.73 9.51
N ASP A 195 15.78 -4.79 9.44
CA ASP A 195 15.56 -3.34 9.57
C ASP A 195 15.30 -2.66 8.20
N GLY A 196 15.24 -3.45 7.12
CA GLY A 196 15.06 -2.97 5.76
C GLY A 196 16.28 -2.27 5.17
N MET A 197 17.48 -2.60 5.62
CA MET A 197 18.74 -1.94 5.28
C MET A 197 19.86 -2.97 5.04
N GLU A 198 19.70 -3.74 4.00
CA GLU A 198 20.62 -4.80 3.60
C GLU A 198 21.99 -4.23 3.19
N PHE A 199 23.01 -5.04 3.28
CA PHE A 199 24.39 -4.70 2.86
C PHE A 199 24.91 -3.37 3.42
N ASN A 200 24.45 -2.93 4.58
CA ASN A 200 24.97 -1.76 5.28
C ASN A 200 26.41 -2.00 5.80
N ILE A 201 27.03 -0.99 6.40
CA ILE A 201 28.41 -1.09 6.90
C ILE A 201 28.58 -2.29 7.85
N ASN A 202 27.73 -2.42 8.86
CA ASN A 202 27.83 -3.49 9.85
C ASN A 202 27.59 -4.87 9.24
N SER A 203 26.64 -5.00 8.31
CA SER A 203 26.38 -6.25 7.60
C SER A 203 27.61 -6.71 6.82
N ARG A 204 28.28 -5.81 6.13
CA ARG A 204 29.43 -6.10 5.27
C ARG A 204 30.72 -6.42 6.05
N GLN A 205 30.75 -6.21 7.35
CA GLN A 205 31.84 -6.63 8.24
C GLN A 205 31.61 -8.00 8.89
N THR A 206 30.58 -8.74 8.49
CA THR A 206 30.20 -10.04 9.04
C THR A 206 30.17 -11.13 7.96
N GLN A 207 30.02 -12.40 8.34
CA GLN A 207 29.99 -13.52 7.40
C GLN A 207 28.75 -13.47 6.51
N ASP A 208 27.59 -13.19 7.08
CA ASP A 208 26.33 -13.00 6.32
C ASP A 208 26.16 -11.52 5.96
N ILE A 209 26.71 -11.14 4.80
CA ILE A 209 26.67 -9.74 4.35
C ILE A 209 25.27 -9.25 3.95
N LEU A 210 24.36 -10.15 3.61
CA LEU A 210 22.98 -9.81 3.28
C LEU A 210 22.20 -9.51 4.57
N ARG A 211 22.12 -10.46 5.46
CA ARG A 211 21.34 -10.33 6.70
C ARG A 211 22.02 -9.41 7.71
N GLY A 212 23.32 -9.55 7.84
CA GLY A 212 24.13 -8.76 8.76
C GLY A 212 24.10 -9.24 10.20
N ALA A 213 25.04 -8.70 11.01
CA ALA A 213 25.10 -8.98 12.43
C ALA A 213 23.93 -8.38 13.19
N PRO A 214 23.38 -9.09 14.18
CA PRO A 214 22.51 -8.50 15.18
C PRO A 214 23.19 -7.29 15.84
N SER A 215 22.54 -6.13 15.80
CA SER A 215 23.08 -4.87 16.31
C SER A 215 22.01 -4.05 17.00
N TYR A 216 22.39 -3.29 18.02
CA TYR A 216 21.56 -2.25 18.60
C TYR A 216 21.60 -1.04 17.68
N ARG A 217 20.55 -0.85 16.87
CA ARG A 217 20.51 0.14 15.80
C ARG A 217 19.79 1.42 16.22
N PRO A 218 20.26 2.61 15.82
CA PRO A 218 19.61 3.89 16.12
C PRO A 218 18.17 3.96 15.58
N SER A 219 17.93 3.43 14.36
CA SER A 219 16.62 3.34 13.70
C SER A 219 15.61 2.58 14.55
N PHE A 220 15.85 1.31 14.79
CA PHE A 220 14.89 0.44 15.48
C PHE A 220 14.61 0.88 16.93
N ASN A 221 15.65 1.32 17.66
CA ASN A 221 15.45 1.82 19.01
C ASN A 221 14.67 3.13 19.03
N ALA A 222 14.82 4.01 18.03
CA ALA A 222 14.01 5.22 17.90
C ALA A 222 12.55 4.89 17.55
N TYR A 223 12.28 3.89 16.71
CA TYR A 223 10.92 3.40 16.42
C TYR A 223 10.25 2.88 17.69
N MET A 224 10.94 2.04 18.45
CA MET A 224 10.42 1.49 19.69
C MET A 224 10.21 2.56 20.77
N TRP A 225 11.05 3.59 20.80
CA TRP A 225 10.86 4.75 21.65
C TRP A 225 9.59 5.52 21.28
N ALA A 226 9.42 5.83 19.99
CA ALA A 226 8.25 6.55 19.48
C ALA A 226 6.95 5.77 19.73
N ASP A 227 6.97 4.46 19.50
CA ASP A 227 5.85 3.57 19.77
C ASP A 227 5.51 3.53 21.28
N ALA A 228 6.51 3.51 22.16
CA ALA A 228 6.26 3.56 23.61
C ALA A 228 5.60 4.89 24.03
N VAL A 229 6.08 6.02 23.49
CA VAL A 229 5.48 7.35 23.73
C VAL A 229 4.04 7.39 23.22
N ALA A 230 3.78 6.87 22.03
CA ALA A 230 2.44 6.84 21.44
C ALA A 230 1.47 5.95 22.24
N ILE A 231 1.90 4.76 22.65
CA ILE A 231 1.11 3.88 23.51
C ILE A 231 0.79 4.55 24.85
N ALA A 232 1.75 5.24 25.46
CA ALA A 232 1.51 5.98 26.70
C ALA A 232 0.45 7.07 26.52
N LYS A 233 0.48 7.84 25.42
CA LYS A 233 -0.52 8.86 25.09
C LYS A 233 -1.90 8.23 24.86
N LEU A 234 -1.98 7.14 24.11
CA LEU A 234 -3.23 6.40 23.87
C LEU A 234 -3.79 5.80 25.17
N ALA A 235 -2.92 5.29 26.07
CA ALA A 235 -3.33 4.79 27.37
C ALA A 235 -3.90 5.91 28.27
N ARG A 236 -3.32 7.11 28.24
CA ARG A 236 -3.89 8.27 28.94
C ARG A 236 -5.25 8.67 28.37
N LEU A 237 -5.37 8.67 27.04
CA LEU A 237 -6.64 8.91 26.36
C LEU A 237 -7.71 7.89 26.77
N ALA A 238 -7.31 6.61 26.91
CA ALA A 238 -8.15 5.51 27.38
C ALA A 238 -8.35 5.48 28.90
N GLN A 239 -7.84 6.47 29.66
CA GLN A 239 -7.87 6.54 31.12
C GLN A 239 -7.20 5.35 31.83
N GLN A 240 -6.22 4.71 31.20
CA GLN A 240 -5.44 3.59 31.73
C GLN A 240 -4.10 4.11 32.30
N GLY A 241 -4.14 4.75 33.47
CA GLY A 241 -3.01 5.43 34.07
C GLY A 241 -1.78 4.54 34.28
N ASP A 242 -1.98 3.33 34.85
CA ASP A 242 -0.87 2.39 35.12
C ASP A 242 -0.18 1.94 33.82
N LEU A 243 -0.96 1.72 32.77
CA LEU A 243 -0.42 1.39 31.45
C LEU A 243 0.40 2.57 30.87
N ALA A 244 -0.12 3.79 30.99
CA ALA A 244 0.57 4.98 30.54
C ALA A 244 1.92 5.15 31.24
N GLU A 245 1.96 5.10 32.58
CA GLU A 245 3.19 5.21 33.36
C GLU A 245 4.21 4.11 33.01
N ARG A 246 3.73 2.87 32.77
CA ARG A 246 4.58 1.76 32.36
C ARG A 246 5.31 2.09 31.06
N PHE A 247 4.61 2.60 30.05
CA PHE A 247 5.20 2.90 28.74
C PHE A 247 6.01 4.20 28.75
N GLU A 248 5.67 5.19 29.57
CA GLU A 248 6.50 6.38 29.81
C GLU A 248 7.87 5.97 30.38
N LYS A 249 7.90 5.11 31.40
CA LYS A 249 9.15 4.58 31.99
C LYS A 249 9.97 3.78 30.97
N LYS A 250 9.30 2.99 30.08
CA LYS A 250 9.99 2.29 28.98
C LYS A 250 10.65 3.29 28.03
N ALA A 251 9.94 4.33 27.60
CA ALA A 251 10.46 5.37 26.72
C ALA A 251 11.65 6.12 27.37
N GLU A 252 11.51 6.54 28.62
CA GLU A 252 12.58 7.22 29.35
C GLU A 252 13.85 6.35 29.46
N SER A 253 13.69 5.09 29.87
CA SER A 253 14.81 4.16 29.99
C SER A 253 15.49 3.91 28.66
N LEU A 254 14.71 3.68 27.60
CA LEU A 254 15.21 3.42 26.24
C LEU A 254 16.00 4.63 25.71
N LYS A 255 15.45 5.86 25.86
CA LYS A 255 16.13 7.11 25.50
C LYS A 255 17.47 7.23 26.22
N ALA A 256 17.49 7.00 27.53
CA ALA A 256 18.71 7.10 28.34
C ALA A 256 19.79 6.11 27.86
N LYS A 257 19.39 4.87 27.56
CA LYS A 257 20.31 3.82 27.07
C LYS A 257 20.81 4.10 25.66
N MET A 258 19.97 4.60 24.76
CA MET A 258 20.40 5.02 23.42
C MET A 258 21.44 6.14 23.48
N LEU A 259 21.20 7.16 24.29
CA LEU A 259 22.12 8.28 24.46
C LEU A 259 23.46 7.84 25.08
N GLN A 260 23.43 6.84 25.94
CA GLN A 260 24.62 6.30 26.61
C GLN A 260 25.46 5.40 25.67
N LEU A 261 24.81 4.51 24.91
CA LEU A 261 25.50 3.41 24.23
C LEU A 261 25.69 3.66 22.74
N LEU A 262 24.73 4.32 22.07
CA LEU A 262 24.78 4.49 20.61
C LEU A 262 25.44 5.82 20.21
N TRP A 263 25.42 6.84 21.06
CA TRP A 263 26.11 8.10 20.78
C TRP A 263 27.62 7.95 20.94
N ASP A 264 28.36 8.53 20.00
CA ASP A 264 29.83 8.61 20.06
C ASP A 264 30.26 10.07 20.27
N ASP A 265 30.87 10.35 21.44
CA ASP A 265 31.27 11.70 21.80
C ASP A 265 32.47 12.22 20.96
N GLN A 266 33.26 11.34 20.39
CA GLN A 266 34.42 11.73 19.57
C GLN A 266 33.99 11.99 18.13
N ARG A 267 33.20 11.05 17.54
CA ARG A 267 32.72 11.14 16.17
C ARG A 267 31.42 11.92 16.02
N LYS A 268 30.78 12.36 17.14
CA LYS A 268 29.56 13.21 17.20
C LYS A 268 28.40 12.67 16.39
N PHE A 269 28.08 11.38 16.55
CA PHE A 269 27.02 10.73 15.81
C PHE A 269 26.46 9.50 16.54
N PHE A 270 25.26 9.02 16.14
CA PHE A 270 24.70 7.75 16.59
C PHE A 270 25.15 6.62 15.69
N PHE A 271 25.70 5.56 16.27
CA PHE A 271 26.22 4.39 15.59
C PHE A 271 25.47 3.13 16.01
N PRO A 272 25.30 2.14 15.09
CA PRO A 272 24.98 0.78 15.49
C PRO A 272 26.05 0.21 16.41
N VAL A 273 25.62 -0.61 17.38
CA VAL A 273 26.48 -1.31 18.33
C VAL A 273 26.27 -2.81 18.16
N TYR A 274 27.35 -3.57 17.95
CA TYR A 274 27.27 -5.01 17.78
C TYR A 274 26.73 -5.72 19.02
N LYS A 275 25.78 -6.64 18.83
CA LYS A 275 25.21 -7.42 19.93
C LYS A 275 26.14 -8.55 20.36
N ASN A 276 26.78 -9.21 19.40
CA ASN A 276 27.62 -10.38 19.59
C ASN A 276 29.07 -10.10 19.13
N ASP A 277 29.99 -10.99 19.51
CA ASP A 277 31.29 -11.05 18.87
C ASP A 277 31.13 -11.50 17.42
N GLU A 278 31.80 -10.84 16.50
CA GLU A 278 31.79 -11.13 15.05
C GLU A 278 33.21 -11.31 14.54
N GLU A 279 33.35 -12.05 13.46
CA GLU A 279 34.65 -12.23 12.78
C GLU A 279 34.43 -12.40 11.28
N ARG A 280 35.23 -11.70 10.49
CA ARG A 280 35.30 -11.88 9.04
C ARG A 280 36.72 -11.70 8.53
N ASP A 281 37.19 -12.64 7.71
CA ASP A 281 38.51 -12.60 7.06
C ASP A 281 39.69 -12.37 8.05
N GLY A 282 39.52 -12.91 9.29
CA GLY A 282 40.54 -12.76 10.38
C GLY A 282 40.36 -11.48 11.22
N HIS A 283 39.50 -10.57 10.82
CA HIS A 283 39.23 -9.34 11.57
C HIS A 283 38.12 -9.58 12.61
N LYS A 284 38.39 -9.23 13.85
CA LYS A 284 37.45 -9.49 14.98
C LYS A 284 36.78 -8.21 15.46
N ILE A 285 35.51 -8.32 15.74
CA ILE A 285 34.68 -7.27 16.36
C ILE A 285 34.15 -7.82 17.66
N LYS A 286 34.25 -7.07 18.74
CA LYS A 286 33.73 -7.44 20.04
C LYS A 286 32.28 -6.98 20.21
N ALA A 287 31.51 -7.75 20.96
CA ALA A 287 30.19 -7.33 21.42
C ALA A 287 30.27 -6.00 22.17
N LEU A 288 29.21 -5.20 22.10
CA LEU A 288 29.06 -3.88 22.71
C LEU A 288 30.06 -2.83 22.20
N THR A 289 30.66 -3.05 21.01
CA THR A 289 31.46 -2.03 20.32
C THR A 289 30.67 -1.41 19.17
N LYS A 290 30.95 -0.13 18.90
CA LYS A 290 30.36 0.61 17.77
C LYS A 290 31.05 0.26 16.46
N THR A 291 30.45 0.62 15.34
CA THR A 291 31.06 0.56 14.00
C THR A 291 32.48 1.13 14.06
N TYR A 292 33.47 0.37 13.58
CA TYR A 292 34.88 0.71 13.51
C TYR A 292 35.62 0.83 14.89
N GLU A 293 35.03 0.43 15.99
CA GLU A 293 35.80 0.17 17.22
C GLU A 293 36.51 -1.20 17.16
N GLY A 294 36.18 -2.03 16.15
CA GLY A 294 36.80 -3.29 15.80
C GLY A 294 36.66 -3.58 14.31
N GLY A 295 37.11 -4.74 13.85
CA GLY A 295 37.05 -5.17 12.46
C GLY A 295 38.23 -4.66 11.61
N GLU A 296 38.05 -4.75 10.29
CA GLU A 296 39.07 -4.39 9.27
C GLU A 296 39.44 -2.90 9.39
N PHE A 297 38.48 -2.02 9.65
CA PHE A 297 38.68 -0.58 9.72
C PHE A 297 38.71 -0.05 11.16
N ALA A 298 39.24 -0.86 12.11
CA ALA A 298 39.33 -0.47 13.52
C ALA A 298 40.11 0.83 13.70
N GLY A 299 39.50 1.82 14.36
CA GLY A 299 40.09 3.14 14.63
C GLY A 299 39.81 4.18 13.53
N ASP A 300 39.10 3.83 12.46
CA ASP A 300 38.70 4.81 11.45
C ASP A 300 37.70 5.82 12.02
N ALA A 301 37.80 7.09 11.60
CA ALA A 301 37.03 8.21 12.10
C ALA A 301 35.60 8.28 11.49
N HIS A 302 35.33 7.50 10.45
CA HIS A 302 34.04 7.46 9.73
C HIS A 302 33.08 6.42 10.33
N GLY A 303 32.31 5.74 9.50
CA GLY A 303 31.36 4.71 9.90
C GLY A 303 29.96 5.24 10.18
N ARG A 304 29.67 6.48 9.77
CA ARG A 304 28.35 7.09 9.92
C ARG A 304 27.42 6.61 8.83
N GLU A 305 26.23 6.18 9.23
CA GLU A 305 25.14 5.83 8.34
C GLU A 305 23.98 6.81 8.54
N LEU A 306 23.25 7.14 7.49
CA LEU A 306 22.18 8.15 7.51
C LEU A 306 21.11 7.88 8.57
N ILE A 307 20.90 6.60 8.92
CA ILE A 307 20.00 6.16 10.00
C ILE A 307 20.32 6.76 11.39
N GLY A 308 21.53 7.25 11.58
CA GLY A 308 21.90 7.96 12.81
C GLY A 308 21.09 9.23 13.06
N TYR A 309 20.38 9.78 12.04
CA TYR A 309 19.47 10.92 12.20
C TYR A 309 18.05 10.54 12.62
N VAL A 310 17.67 9.25 12.58
CA VAL A 310 16.30 8.80 12.89
C VAL A 310 15.79 9.22 14.28
N PRO A 311 16.61 9.29 15.34
CA PRO A 311 16.13 9.78 16.64
C PRO A 311 15.50 11.18 16.61
N TRP A 312 15.91 12.07 15.71
CA TRP A 312 15.30 13.39 15.55
C TRP A 312 13.99 13.38 14.75
N GLN A 313 13.75 12.35 13.93
CA GLN A 313 12.46 12.19 13.22
C GLN A 313 11.28 12.20 14.19
N PHE A 314 11.45 11.60 15.35
CA PHE A 314 10.43 11.48 16.41
C PHE A 314 10.57 12.53 17.52
N ASN A 315 11.44 13.51 17.35
CA ASN A 315 11.73 14.50 18.39
C ASN A 315 12.28 13.91 19.72
N MET A 316 12.92 12.76 19.65
CA MET A 316 13.50 12.08 20.80
C MET A 316 14.66 12.89 21.42
N ILE A 317 15.43 13.58 20.59
CA ILE A 317 16.62 14.33 21.03
C ILE A 317 16.25 15.77 21.42
N ASP A 318 16.65 16.19 22.64
CA ASP A 318 16.43 17.53 23.12
C ASP A 318 17.39 18.52 22.42
N ARG A 319 16.88 19.69 22.08
CA ARG A 319 17.66 20.78 21.50
C ARG A 319 18.69 21.36 22.47
N GLY A 320 19.73 21.97 21.90
CA GLY A 320 20.76 22.69 22.67
C GLY A 320 21.68 21.77 23.45
N LYS A 321 21.68 20.50 23.18
CA LYS A 321 22.57 19.49 23.75
C LYS A 321 23.75 19.20 22.80
N LYS A 322 24.75 18.48 23.28
CA LYS A 322 25.93 18.05 22.50
C LYS A 322 25.60 17.31 21.20
N TYR A 323 24.38 16.81 21.08
CA TYR A 323 23.92 16.00 19.91
C TYR A 323 23.70 16.82 18.64
N ASP A 324 23.50 18.13 18.76
CA ASP A 324 23.37 19.04 17.61
C ASP A 324 24.61 19.03 16.71
N ALA A 325 25.76 18.63 17.23
CA ALA A 325 27.02 18.46 16.50
C ALA A 325 26.98 17.39 15.37
N ALA A 326 25.93 16.54 15.29
CA ALA A 326 25.74 15.59 14.19
C ALA A 326 25.35 16.27 12.87
N TRP A 327 24.66 17.42 12.92
CA TRP A 327 23.97 17.99 11.77
C TRP A 327 24.84 18.58 10.66
N PRO A 328 26.06 19.12 10.89
CA PRO A 328 26.90 19.59 9.79
C PRO A 328 27.17 18.55 8.70
N LYS A 329 27.14 17.25 9.03
CA LYS A 329 27.42 16.16 8.08
C LYS A 329 26.36 15.99 7.00
N VAL A 330 25.12 16.44 7.21
CA VAL A 330 24.04 16.29 6.23
C VAL A 330 24.24 17.20 5.01
N MET A 331 24.90 18.36 5.19
CA MET A 331 25.20 19.33 4.12
C MET A 331 26.66 19.27 3.68
N ASP A 332 27.48 18.41 4.26
CA ASP A 332 28.89 18.21 3.92
C ASP A 332 29.01 17.25 2.73
N ARG A 333 29.73 17.63 1.67
CA ARG A 333 29.99 16.76 0.50
C ARG A 333 30.89 15.58 0.83
N ASP A 334 31.70 15.67 1.86
CA ASP A 334 32.49 14.57 2.42
C ASP A 334 31.67 13.76 3.42
N GLY A 335 30.53 14.30 3.85
CA GLY A 335 29.51 13.63 4.65
C GLY A 335 28.45 12.95 3.79
N PHE A 336 27.19 13.41 3.91
CA PHE A 336 26.05 12.77 3.23
C PHE A 336 25.54 13.53 2.01
N TYR A 337 25.91 14.79 1.82
CA TYR A 337 25.34 15.62 0.77
C TYR A 337 25.69 15.11 -0.63
N ALA A 338 24.64 15.00 -1.49
CA ALA A 338 24.79 14.70 -2.91
C ALA A 338 23.68 15.40 -3.72
N ASP A 339 23.85 15.48 -5.06
CA ASP A 339 23.01 16.29 -5.92
C ASP A 339 21.61 15.67 -6.21
N PHE A 340 21.42 14.36 -5.89
CA PHE A 340 20.15 13.64 -6.04
C PHE A 340 19.72 12.92 -4.75
N GLY A 341 20.00 13.51 -3.60
CA GLY A 341 19.63 13.02 -2.28
C GLY A 341 20.82 12.53 -1.48
N PRO A 342 20.72 12.59 -0.14
CA PRO A 342 21.82 12.18 0.72
C PRO A 342 22.18 10.71 0.50
N SER A 343 23.47 10.41 0.52
CA SER A 343 23.97 9.04 0.51
C SER A 343 23.68 8.34 1.83
N THR A 344 23.45 7.03 1.80
CA THR A 344 23.16 6.25 3.03
C THR A 344 24.38 6.11 3.95
N VAL A 345 25.58 6.25 3.40
CA VAL A 345 26.86 6.22 4.11
C VAL A 345 27.62 7.49 3.77
N GLU A 346 28.39 8.05 4.71
CA GLU A 346 29.23 9.24 4.45
C GLU A 346 30.24 8.96 3.35
N ARG A 347 30.51 9.97 2.50
CA ARG A 347 31.24 9.81 1.21
C ARG A 347 32.67 9.34 1.35
N ASN A 348 33.35 9.76 2.41
CA ASN A 348 34.75 9.41 2.67
C ASN A 348 34.92 8.12 3.48
N ASP A 349 33.84 7.40 3.74
CA ASP A 349 33.89 6.14 4.45
C ASP A 349 34.64 5.05 3.64
N PRO A 350 35.54 4.28 4.26
CA PRO A 350 36.28 3.24 3.55
C PRO A 350 35.36 2.14 2.97
N MET A 351 34.13 1.99 3.48
CA MET A 351 33.14 1.07 2.96
C MET A 351 32.08 1.74 2.07
N PHE A 352 32.25 3.01 1.69
CA PHE A 352 31.36 3.63 0.71
C PHE A 352 31.40 2.86 -0.61
N LEU A 353 30.24 2.46 -1.10
CA LEU A 353 30.12 1.65 -2.30
C LEU A 353 28.82 1.93 -3.03
N LEU A 354 28.94 2.44 -4.25
CA LEU A 354 27.83 2.55 -5.20
C LEU A 354 27.74 1.25 -6.00
N LYS A 355 26.61 0.58 -5.96
CA LYS A 355 26.38 -0.66 -6.67
C LYS A 355 25.02 -0.66 -7.35
N ASN A 356 25.01 -0.89 -8.65
CA ASN A 356 23.80 -0.96 -9.48
C ASN A 356 23.12 -2.33 -9.30
N SER A 357 22.57 -2.56 -8.10
CA SER A 357 21.77 -3.73 -7.80
C SER A 357 20.90 -3.45 -6.58
N CYS A 358 19.81 -4.19 -6.41
CA CYS A 358 18.89 -3.98 -5.31
C CYS A 358 19.57 -4.08 -3.94
N CYS A 359 18.99 -3.40 -2.97
CA CYS A 359 19.17 -3.62 -1.54
C CYS A 359 20.52 -3.14 -0.93
N TRP A 360 21.35 -2.36 -1.66
CA TRP A 360 22.64 -1.88 -1.15
C TRP A 360 22.54 -0.56 -0.40
N TRP A 361 22.59 -0.61 0.92
CA TRP A 361 22.64 0.54 1.82
C TRP A 361 24.05 1.04 2.12
N SER A 362 24.90 1.06 1.11
CA SER A 362 26.34 1.36 1.27
C SER A 362 26.79 2.62 0.54
N GLY A 363 25.86 3.50 0.11
CA GLY A 363 26.24 4.72 -0.60
C GLY A 363 25.16 5.29 -1.53
N GLN A 364 24.27 4.48 -2.05
CA GLN A 364 23.13 4.97 -2.84
C GLN A 364 22.26 5.95 -2.04
N SER A 365 21.52 6.81 -2.73
CA SER A 365 20.46 7.60 -2.13
C SER A 365 19.18 6.76 -2.09
N TRP A 366 18.62 6.61 -0.90
CA TRP A 366 17.39 5.87 -0.66
C TRP A 366 16.26 6.82 -0.29
N PRO A 367 15.16 6.89 -1.08
CA PRO A 367 14.00 7.71 -0.76
C PRO A 367 13.44 7.46 0.66
N TYR A 368 13.51 6.23 1.13
CA TYR A 368 13.18 5.84 2.51
C TYR A 368 13.96 6.68 3.54
N ALA A 369 15.29 6.60 3.49
CA ALA A 369 16.18 7.31 4.42
C ALA A 369 16.14 8.82 4.21
N THR A 370 16.01 9.29 2.97
CA THR A 370 15.87 10.71 2.64
C THR A 370 14.62 11.30 3.29
N THR A 371 13.49 10.58 3.26
CA THR A 371 12.26 11.01 3.96
C THR A 371 12.48 11.14 5.45
N GLN A 372 13.10 10.15 6.09
CA GLN A 372 13.39 10.18 7.53
C GLN A 372 14.31 11.33 7.90
N THR A 373 15.36 11.54 7.11
CA THR A 373 16.33 12.63 7.34
C THR A 373 15.70 14.01 7.17
N LEU A 374 14.87 14.21 6.14
CA LEU A 374 14.15 15.47 5.93
C LEU A 374 13.14 15.73 7.05
N LYS A 375 12.43 14.71 7.52
CA LYS A 375 11.52 14.86 8.67
C LYS A 375 12.29 15.24 9.95
N ALA A 376 13.41 14.58 10.21
CA ALA A 376 14.31 14.89 11.32
C ALA A 376 14.83 16.33 11.23
N LEU A 377 15.26 16.73 10.03
CA LEU A 377 15.77 18.08 9.75
C LEU A 377 14.70 19.15 9.97
N ALA A 378 13.48 18.91 9.44
CA ALA A 378 12.34 19.83 9.66
C ALA A 378 12.07 20.03 11.15
N ASN A 379 12.03 18.93 11.92
CA ASN A 379 11.81 18.98 13.36
C ASN A 379 12.87 19.81 14.10
N VAL A 380 14.14 19.68 13.70
CA VAL A 380 15.25 20.44 14.29
C VAL A 380 15.14 21.93 13.96
N VAL A 381 14.90 22.27 12.69
CA VAL A 381 14.81 23.65 12.23
C VAL A 381 13.58 24.36 12.83
N GLN A 382 12.41 23.68 12.86
CA GLN A 382 11.19 24.28 13.42
C GLN A 382 11.26 24.54 14.92
N ARG A 383 11.92 23.65 15.67
CA ARG A 383 12.09 23.83 17.13
C ARG A 383 13.18 24.83 17.50
N GLY A 384 14.04 25.22 16.55
CA GLY A 384 15.21 26.00 16.78
C GLY A 384 15.04 27.48 16.90
N GLY A 385 14.06 28.01 16.26
CA GLY A 385 14.04 29.45 16.00
C GLY A 385 15.32 29.90 15.28
N ASP A 386 15.50 31.20 15.13
CA ASP A 386 16.74 31.80 14.62
C ASP A 386 17.83 31.83 15.71
N SER A 387 18.28 30.69 16.17
CA SER A 387 19.20 30.59 17.34
C SER A 387 20.63 31.05 17.06
N GLY A 388 20.97 31.42 15.81
CA GLY A 388 22.30 31.94 15.44
C GLY A 388 23.48 31.00 15.72
N ALA A 389 23.25 29.74 16.08
CA ALA A 389 24.30 28.77 16.28
C ALA A 389 24.84 28.28 14.94
N GLU A 390 26.08 28.58 14.63
CA GLU A 390 26.77 28.26 13.36
C GLU A 390 26.76 26.76 12.99
N SER A 391 26.43 25.88 13.92
CA SER A 391 26.47 24.42 13.72
C SER A 391 25.13 23.77 13.39
N LEU A 392 24.01 24.54 13.34
CA LEU A 392 22.69 23.98 13.08
C LEU A 392 22.24 24.21 11.65
N PRO A 393 21.51 23.24 11.06
CA PRO A 393 20.92 23.44 9.76
C PRO A 393 19.87 24.53 9.79
N THR A 394 19.75 25.22 8.66
CA THR A 394 18.86 26.36 8.46
C THR A 394 17.61 25.94 7.67
N LYS A 395 16.63 26.87 7.57
CA LYS A 395 15.50 26.71 6.63
C LYS A 395 15.98 26.53 5.18
N ALA A 396 17.08 27.23 4.80
CA ALA A 396 17.66 27.13 3.46
C ALA A 396 18.25 25.72 3.20
N ASP A 397 18.88 25.09 4.19
CA ASP A 397 19.40 23.73 4.08
C ASP A 397 18.27 22.72 3.93
N TYR A 398 17.22 22.82 4.73
CA TYR A 398 16.02 22.01 4.58
C TYR A 398 15.42 22.13 3.20
N PHE A 399 15.20 23.37 2.75
CA PHE A 399 14.60 23.63 1.45
C PHE A 399 15.47 23.10 0.30
N LYS A 400 16.80 23.28 0.39
CA LYS A 400 17.74 22.74 -0.60
C LYS A 400 17.64 21.21 -0.73
N LEU A 401 17.60 20.52 0.39
CA LEU A 401 17.45 19.05 0.37
C LEU A 401 16.07 18.61 -0.11
N LEU A 402 15.01 19.36 0.20
CA LEU A 402 13.66 19.06 -0.32
C LEU A 402 13.58 19.26 -1.84
N GLN A 403 14.21 20.30 -2.39
CA GLN A 403 14.32 20.50 -3.84
C GLN A 403 15.10 19.35 -4.52
N ILE A 404 16.22 18.93 -3.91
CA ILE A 404 17.00 17.81 -4.39
C ILE A 404 16.13 16.55 -4.39
N TYR A 405 15.40 16.30 -3.33
CA TYR A 405 14.50 15.15 -3.22
C TYR A 405 13.34 15.22 -4.23
N ALA A 406 12.77 16.40 -4.49
CA ALA A 406 11.78 16.56 -5.55
C ALA A 406 12.34 16.19 -6.92
N ARG A 407 13.55 16.69 -7.26
CA ARG A 407 14.21 16.37 -8.53
C ARG A 407 14.61 14.91 -8.66
N SER A 408 14.93 14.23 -7.56
CA SER A 408 15.24 12.79 -7.58
C SER A 408 14.04 11.91 -7.98
N HIS A 409 12.82 12.45 -7.99
CA HIS A 409 11.62 11.77 -8.47
C HIS A 409 11.47 11.87 -10.00
N ARG A 410 12.52 11.63 -10.76
CA ARG A 410 12.50 11.75 -12.24
C ARG A 410 13.34 10.66 -12.90
N LYS A 411 12.77 10.06 -13.95
CA LYS A 411 13.48 9.23 -14.91
C LYS A 411 13.13 9.72 -16.31
N ASP A 412 14.12 9.98 -17.15
CA ASP A 412 13.93 10.51 -18.49
C ASP A 412 13.03 11.75 -18.55
N GLY A 413 13.18 12.64 -17.55
CA GLY A 413 12.40 13.88 -17.41
C GLY A 413 10.94 13.71 -16.95
N LYS A 414 10.49 12.47 -16.72
CA LYS A 414 9.12 12.17 -16.24
C LYS A 414 9.14 11.80 -14.76
N PRO A 415 8.04 12.07 -14.02
CA PRO A 415 7.92 11.62 -12.64
C PRO A 415 8.05 10.11 -12.53
N TYR A 416 8.93 9.69 -11.64
CA TYR A 416 9.27 8.28 -11.43
C TYR A 416 9.92 8.11 -10.06
N LEU A 417 9.76 6.94 -9.47
CA LEU A 417 10.45 6.55 -8.24
C LEU A 417 10.72 5.04 -8.28
N ALA A 418 11.90 4.64 -7.84
CA ALA A 418 12.25 3.26 -7.56
C ALA A 418 12.89 3.15 -6.17
N GLU A 419 13.39 1.98 -5.84
CA GLU A 419 13.93 1.63 -4.52
C GLU A 419 15.08 2.55 -4.08
N ALA A 420 16.07 2.76 -4.95
CA ALA A 420 17.22 3.62 -4.70
C ALA A 420 17.73 4.23 -6.00
N LEU A 421 18.59 5.22 -5.90
CA LEU A 421 19.21 5.90 -7.03
C LEU A 421 20.66 6.29 -6.74
N HIS A 422 21.40 6.52 -7.83
CA HIS A 422 22.76 7.01 -7.72
C HIS A 422 22.77 8.45 -7.20
N PRO A 423 23.44 8.77 -6.09
CA PRO A 423 23.34 10.06 -5.42
C PRO A 423 23.85 11.26 -6.24
N ASP A 424 24.77 11.04 -7.20
CA ASP A 424 25.36 12.12 -8.01
C ASP A 424 24.71 12.29 -9.38
N THR A 425 24.13 11.23 -9.95
CA THR A 425 23.56 11.25 -11.30
C THR A 425 22.05 11.16 -11.34
N GLY A 426 21.41 10.72 -10.26
CA GLY A 426 19.98 10.48 -10.21
C GLY A 426 19.50 9.25 -10.98
N SER A 427 20.44 8.41 -11.47
CA SER A 427 20.14 7.18 -12.20
C SER A 427 19.53 6.12 -11.28
N PHE A 428 18.44 5.50 -11.74
CA PHE A 428 17.83 4.33 -11.10
C PHE A 428 18.37 3.00 -11.65
N GLU A 429 19.39 3.02 -12.50
CA GLU A 429 19.97 1.82 -13.08
C GLU A 429 20.32 0.76 -12.03
N GLY A 430 19.86 -0.48 -12.24
CA GLY A 430 20.04 -1.58 -11.29
C GLY A 430 19.00 -1.63 -10.18
N HIS A 431 18.19 -0.59 -10.00
CA HIS A 431 17.08 -0.52 -9.04
C HIS A 431 15.72 -0.51 -9.73
N ASP A 432 15.63 -0.01 -10.97
CA ASP A 432 14.42 0.07 -11.78
C ASP A 432 14.24 -1.13 -12.74
N GLY A 433 15.30 -1.85 -13.04
CA GLY A 433 15.25 -3.09 -13.85
C GLY A 433 14.66 -4.30 -13.12
N TYR A 434 14.38 -4.18 -11.87
CA TYR A 434 13.75 -5.20 -11.03
C TYR A 434 12.23 -5.05 -11.19
N ASN A 435 11.55 -6.08 -11.70
CA ASN A 435 10.15 -6.04 -12.16
C ASN A 435 9.14 -5.44 -11.18
N HIS A 436 9.48 -5.25 -9.91
CA HIS A 436 8.56 -4.77 -8.88
C HIS A 436 8.97 -3.46 -8.22
N SER A 437 10.21 -2.95 -8.45
CA SER A 437 10.66 -1.68 -7.84
C SER A 437 10.18 -0.42 -8.59
N GLU A 438 9.50 -0.57 -9.72
CA GLU A 438 8.95 0.58 -10.45
C GLU A 438 7.82 1.23 -9.65
N HIS A 439 7.86 2.57 -9.57
CA HIS A 439 6.89 3.33 -8.79
C HIS A 439 6.78 2.84 -7.33
N TYR A 440 7.89 2.72 -6.66
CA TYR A 440 8.03 2.11 -5.34
C TYR A 440 7.47 2.97 -4.21
N PHE A 441 6.60 2.42 -3.33
CA PHE A 441 5.93 3.19 -2.28
C PHE A 441 6.47 2.86 -0.88
N HIS A 442 7.71 3.24 -0.61
CA HIS A 442 8.38 3.02 0.69
C HIS A 442 8.86 4.32 1.35
N SER A 443 8.35 5.46 0.94
CA SER A 443 8.81 6.78 1.37
C SER A 443 7.66 7.79 1.38
N GLY A 444 7.88 8.99 1.89
CA GLY A 444 6.93 10.10 1.89
C GLY A 444 7.49 11.35 1.21
N PHE A 445 6.61 12.18 0.70
CA PHE A 445 6.93 13.51 0.18
C PHE A 445 5.84 14.53 0.51
N CYS A 446 4.55 14.14 0.39
CA CYS A 446 3.44 15.05 0.68
C CYS A 446 3.42 15.46 2.15
N ASP A 447 3.68 14.53 3.07
CA ASP A 447 3.84 14.86 4.50
C ASP A 447 4.98 15.87 4.73
N LEU A 448 6.11 15.73 4.02
CA LEU A 448 7.23 16.66 4.13
C LEU A 448 6.87 18.05 3.62
N VAL A 449 6.08 18.17 2.54
CA VAL A 449 5.60 19.46 2.02
C VAL A 449 4.62 20.11 3.00
N ILE A 450 3.67 19.35 3.49
CA ILE A 450 2.62 19.83 4.40
C ILE A 450 3.22 20.28 5.73
N THR A 451 4.09 19.45 6.33
CA THR A 451 4.66 19.74 7.66
C THR A 451 5.93 20.57 7.61
N GLY A 452 6.58 20.70 6.45
CA GLY A 452 7.82 21.47 6.25
C GLY A 452 7.57 22.87 5.64
N PRO A 453 7.60 23.03 4.29
CA PRO A 453 7.41 24.37 3.67
C PRO A 453 6.14 25.05 4.13
N VAL A 454 5.02 24.38 4.19
CA VAL A 454 3.76 24.93 4.70
C VAL A 454 3.77 25.00 6.23
N GLY A 455 4.36 24.00 6.89
CA GLY A 455 4.58 24.01 8.33
C GLY A 455 3.37 23.63 9.18
N LEU A 456 2.35 22.99 8.57
CA LEU A 456 1.17 22.56 9.30
C LEU A 456 1.53 21.37 10.19
N THR A 457 1.48 21.57 11.51
CA THR A 457 1.89 20.59 12.52
C THR A 457 0.72 20.24 13.43
N PRO A 458 0.18 19.01 13.33
CA PRO A 458 -0.86 18.52 14.24
C PRO A 458 -0.37 18.48 15.68
N ARG A 459 -1.28 18.81 16.61
CA ARG A 459 -0.99 18.88 18.06
C ARG A 459 -1.81 17.86 18.84
N ASP A 460 -1.34 17.56 20.05
CA ASP A 460 -2.05 16.66 20.98
C ASP A 460 -3.27 17.35 21.62
N ASP A 461 -3.20 18.67 21.77
CA ASP A 461 -4.28 19.54 22.28
C ASP A 461 -5.16 20.09 21.16
N ASP A 462 -6.20 20.89 21.52
CA ASP A 462 -7.13 21.50 20.57
C ASP A 462 -6.51 22.68 19.80
N SER A 463 -5.23 22.62 19.50
CA SER A 463 -4.56 23.63 18.71
C SER A 463 -3.99 23.07 17.40
N LEU A 464 -3.80 23.94 16.46
CA LEU A 464 -3.07 23.72 15.21
C LEU A 464 -1.91 24.71 15.19
N GLU A 465 -0.72 24.20 14.91
CA GLU A 465 0.46 25.03 14.66
C GLU A 465 0.76 25.09 13.17
N VAL A 466 1.04 26.30 12.68
CA VAL A 466 1.54 26.53 11.32
C VAL A 466 2.89 27.25 11.44
N ASN A 467 3.99 26.54 11.17
CA ASN A 467 5.36 27.02 11.32
C ASN A 467 6.16 26.80 10.02
N PRO A 468 6.00 27.69 9.02
CA PRO A 468 6.51 27.48 7.68
C PRO A 468 8.05 27.45 7.60
N LEU A 469 8.57 26.46 6.87
CA LEU A 469 9.96 26.40 6.43
C LEU A 469 10.14 26.88 4.98
N ALA A 470 9.08 27.39 4.35
CA ALA A 470 9.16 27.98 3.02
C ALA A 470 10.22 29.09 2.96
N PRO A 471 10.97 29.19 1.84
CA PRO A 471 11.98 30.24 1.66
C PRO A 471 11.35 31.64 1.68
N ALA A 472 12.09 32.62 2.20
CA ALA A 472 11.61 34.01 2.31
C ALA A 472 11.46 34.71 0.94
N ASP A 473 12.09 34.18 -0.10
CA ASP A 473 12.00 34.67 -1.48
C ASP A 473 10.79 34.10 -2.24
N TRP A 474 10.09 33.11 -1.70
CA TRP A 474 8.84 32.66 -2.31
C TRP A 474 7.77 33.77 -2.24
N ASP A 475 7.24 34.13 -3.39
CA ASP A 475 6.17 35.13 -3.49
C ASP A 475 4.81 34.56 -3.10
N TYR A 476 4.61 33.24 -3.20
CA TYR A 476 3.36 32.58 -2.86
C TYR A 476 3.54 31.08 -2.55
N PHE A 477 2.63 30.53 -1.80
CA PHE A 477 2.21 29.13 -1.79
C PHE A 477 0.78 29.02 -1.29
N ALA A 478 0.11 27.96 -1.66
CA ALA A 478 -1.16 27.59 -1.08
C ALA A 478 -1.23 26.07 -0.84
N LEU A 479 -1.73 25.68 0.31
CA LEU A 479 -2.15 24.33 0.64
C LEU A 479 -3.63 24.43 0.99
N ASP A 480 -4.48 23.68 0.28
CA ASP A 480 -5.93 23.85 0.34
C ASP A 480 -6.61 22.51 0.67
N ASP A 481 -7.68 22.55 1.46
CA ASP A 481 -8.53 21.42 1.82
C ASP A 481 -7.81 20.29 2.61
N VAL A 482 -6.94 20.63 3.54
CA VAL A 482 -6.29 19.66 4.43
C VAL A 482 -7.26 19.24 5.54
N PRO A 483 -7.51 17.93 5.73
CA PRO A 483 -8.34 17.48 6.84
C PRO A 483 -7.64 17.71 8.18
N TYR A 484 -8.35 18.27 9.13
CA TYR A 484 -7.88 18.38 10.51
C TYR A 484 -9.06 18.42 11.47
N ARG A 485 -9.26 17.36 12.26
CA ARG A 485 -10.30 17.25 13.30
C ARG A 485 -11.72 17.54 12.79
N GLY A 486 -12.05 17.05 11.61
CA GLY A 486 -13.35 17.25 10.96
C GLY A 486 -13.48 18.54 10.16
N HIS A 487 -12.52 19.45 10.29
CA HIS A 487 -12.44 20.68 9.50
C HIS A 487 -11.59 20.50 8.24
N LEU A 488 -11.74 21.43 7.31
CA LEU A 488 -10.83 21.65 6.17
C LEU A 488 -9.98 22.89 6.43
N ILE A 489 -8.68 22.72 6.45
CA ILE A 489 -7.71 23.78 6.68
C ILE A 489 -7.07 24.19 5.36
N SER A 490 -6.98 25.51 5.13
CA SER A 490 -6.18 26.07 4.04
C SER A 490 -5.10 26.99 4.62
N VAL A 491 -3.86 26.84 4.13
CA VAL A 491 -2.73 27.69 4.52
C VAL A 491 -2.19 28.38 3.28
N VAL A 492 -2.22 29.70 3.29
CA VAL A 492 -1.92 30.51 2.10
C VAL A 492 -0.88 31.57 2.44
N TRP A 493 0.18 31.61 1.69
CA TRP A 493 1.14 32.72 1.66
C TRP A 493 1.00 33.52 0.38
N ASP A 494 0.75 34.79 0.48
CA ASP A 494 0.74 35.75 -0.64
C ASP A 494 1.48 37.00 -0.24
N LYS A 495 2.71 37.14 -0.70
CA LYS A 495 3.60 38.25 -0.37
C LYS A 495 3.03 39.60 -0.82
N THR A 496 2.33 39.61 -1.93
CA THR A 496 1.75 40.80 -2.52
C THR A 496 0.27 41.02 -2.20
N GLY A 497 -0.44 39.95 -1.82
CA GLY A 497 -1.88 39.95 -1.58
C GLY A 497 -2.75 39.97 -2.84
N LYS A 498 -2.17 39.76 -4.02
CA LYS A 498 -2.89 39.88 -5.31
C LYS A 498 -3.33 38.54 -5.86
N ARG A 499 -2.63 37.45 -5.50
CA ARG A 499 -2.85 36.12 -6.10
C ARG A 499 -4.15 35.47 -5.60
N TYR A 500 -4.30 35.40 -4.30
CA TYR A 500 -5.44 34.66 -3.67
C TYR A 500 -6.55 35.61 -3.18
N LYS A 501 -6.42 36.92 -3.36
CA LYS A 501 -7.42 37.95 -2.97
C LYS A 501 -7.72 38.01 -1.45
N LEU A 502 -6.83 37.47 -0.62
CA LEU A 502 -6.90 37.48 0.84
C LEU A 502 -6.14 38.67 1.47
N GLY A 503 -5.43 39.43 0.61
CA GLY A 503 -4.46 40.43 1.03
C GLY A 503 -3.08 39.83 1.36
N ALA A 504 -2.08 40.70 1.52
CA ALA A 504 -0.69 40.26 1.73
C ALA A 504 -0.53 39.55 3.09
N GLY A 505 0.31 38.47 3.08
CA GLY A 505 0.72 37.77 4.28
C GLY A 505 0.42 36.27 4.26
N LEU A 506 0.72 35.63 5.39
CA LEU A 506 0.37 34.26 5.69
C LEU A 506 -1.06 34.24 6.27
N HIS A 507 -1.94 33.48 5.69
CA HIS A 507 -3.33 33.29 6.12
C HIS A 507 -3.59 31.82 6.43
N VAL A 508 -4.31 31.57 7.52
CA VAL A 508 -4.86 30.24 7.86
C VAL A 508 -6.38 30.36 7.84
N LEU A 509 -7.00 29.50 7.04
CA LEU A 509 -8.46 29.43 6.93
C LEU A 509 -8.92 28.10 7.54
N VAL A 510 -10.04 28.16 8.25
CA VAL A 510 -10.77 26.99 8.76
C VAL A 510 -12.13 26.99 8.07
N ASP A 511 -12.47 25.94 7.34
CA ASP A 511 -13.70 25.80 6.54
C ASP A 511 -13.92 27.01 5.63
N GLY A 512 -12.86 27.45 4.94
CA GLY A 512 -12.87 28.60 4.05
C GLY A 512 -12.92 29.97 4.72
N LYS A 513 -12.96 30.04 6.06
CA LYS A 513 -13.02 31.31 6.82
C LYS A 513 -11.63 31.72 7.32
N PRO A 514 -11.11 32.90 6.99
CA PRO A 514 -9.85 33.40 7.53
C PRO A 514 -9.90 33.47 9.06
N THR A 515 -9.03 32.68 9.72
CA THR A 515 -9.01 32.51 11.19
C THR A 515 -7.74 33.11 11.81
N ALA A 516 -6.59 32.97 11.15
CA ALA A 516 -5.35 33.56 11.61
C ALA A 516 -4.57 34.21 10.47
N LYS A 517 -3.77 35.24 10.79
CA LYS A 517 -2.98 35.98 9.81
C LYS A 517 -1.65 36.47 10.39
N SER A 518 -0.63 36.54 9.54
CA SER A 518 0.64 37.22 9.80
C SER A 518 1.14 37.92 8.54
N LEU A 519 1.82 39.04 8.67
CA LEU A 519 2.46 39.72 7.54
C LEU A 519 3.78 39.06 7.09
N THR A 520 4.29 38.14 7.89
CA THR A 520 5.55 37.44 7.62
C THR A 520 5.38 35.90 7.80
N LEU A 521 6.28 35.13 7.21
CA LEU A 521 6.37 33.67 7.41
C LEU A 521 6.92 33.37 8.82
N ARG A 522 6.03 33.46 9.82
CA ARG A 522 6.33 33.10 11.22
C ARG A 522 5.38 32.03 11.72
N SER A 523 5.72 31.40 12.85
CA SER A 523 4.83 30.47 13.53
C SER A 523 3.53 31.16 13.98
N LEU A 524 2.41 30.49 13.72
CA LEU A 524 1.06 30.80 14.17
C LEU A 524 0.49 29.58 14.89
N THR A 525 -0.18 29.82 16.03
CA THR A 525 -0.95 28.79 16.72
C THR A 525 -2.38 29.27 16.84
N LEU A 526 -3.33 28.39 16.51
CA LEU A 526 -4.76 28.68 16.59
C LEU A 526 -5.49 27.52 17.22
N ARG A 527 -6.62 27.78 17.90
CA ARG A 527 -7.47 26.74 18.44
C ARG A 527 -8.38 26.20 17.32
N VAL A 528 -8.40 24.88 17.17
CA VAL A 528 -9.28 24.15 16.25
C VAL A 528 -9.94 23.02 17.05
N GLU A 529 -11.18 23.26 17.47
CA GLU A 529 -11.96 22.28 18.21
C GLU A 529 -12.41 21.14 17.31
N LEU A 530 -12.58 19.96 17.88
CA LEU A 530 -13.11 18.82 17.13
C LEU A 530 -14.56 19.09 16.71
N LEU A 531 -14.88 18.88 15.44
CA LEU A 531 -16.27 18.81 14.97
C LEU A 531 -16.86 17.44 15.34
N PRO A 532 -18.00 17.41 16.06
CA PRO A 532 -18.60 16.15 16.49
C PRO A 532 -19.23 15.34 15.35
N GLU A 533 -19.48 15.94 14.20
CA GLU A 533 -20.14 15.30 13.06
C GLU A 533 -19.17 14.38 12.31
N GLY A 534 -19.49 13.09 12.31
CA GLY A 534 -18.72 12.04 11.59
C GLY A 534 -18.15 10.95 12.48
N LEU A 535 -18.25 11.05 13.79
CA LEU A 535 -17.95 9.98 14.74
C LEU A 535 -19.11 8.98 14.80
N ASP A 536 -19.52 8.47 13.64
CA ASP A 536 -20.50 7.41 13.58
C ASP A 536 -19.94 6.16 14.24
N SER A 537 -20.63 5.75 15.30
CA SER A 537 -20.27 4.59 16.09
C SER A 537 -20.18 3.33 15.22
N GLU A 538 -19.25 2.43 15.53
CA GLU A 538 -19.05 1.13 14.88
C GLU A 538 -20.31 0.21 14.86
N SER A 539 -21.43 0.67 15.39
CA SER A 539 -22.71 -0.05 15.37
C SER A 539 -23.50 0.12 14.07
N GLN A 540 -23.09 1.01 13.16
CA GLN A 540 -23.79 1.26 11.90
C GLN A 540 -23.31 0.32 10.79
N ALA A 541 -24.18 0.09 9.79
CA ALA A 541 -23.84 -0.66 8.59
C ALA A 541 -22.69 0.04 7.87
N THR A 542 -21.67 -0.73 7.51
CA THR A 542 -20.50 -0.23 6.79
C THR A 542 -20.60 -0.61 5.32
N THR A 543 -20.35 0.35 4.44
CA THR A 543 -20.27 0.06 2.99
C THR A 543 -19.12 -0.88 2.72
N THR A 544 -19.35 -1.94 1.97
CA THR A 544 -18.28 -2.90 1.63
C THR A 544 -18.31 -3.26 0.16
N ASN A 545 -17.14 -3.58 -0.41
CA ASN A 545 -17.03 -4.11 -1.76
C ASN A 545 -17.23 -5.63 -1.73
N PHE A 546 -18.35 -6.12 -2.23
CA PHE A 546 -18.68 -7.54 -2.29
C PHE A 546 -18.01 -8.28 -3.46
N ALA A 547 -17.44 -7.56 -4.43
CA ALA A 547 -16.82 -8.16 -5.60
C ALA A 547 -15.41 -8.68 -5.33
N VAL A 548 -14.69 -8.13 -4.33
CA VAL A 548 -13.30 -8.48 -4.06
C VAL A 548 -13.17 -9.91 -3.50
N ASN A 549 -12.16 -10.65 -3.98
CA ASN A 549 -11.82 -11.98 -3.47
C ASN A 549 -10.30 -12.23 -3.45
N ASN A 550 -9.64 -11.76 -2.39
CA ASN A 550 -8.24 -12.04 -2.12
C ASN A 550 -8.04 -13.17 -1.09
N ASP A 551 -9.09 -13.54 -0.36
CA ASP A 551 -9.02 -14.56 0.68
C ASP A 551 -9.10 -15.99 0.12
N GLY A 552 -9.45 -16.12 -1.17
CA GLY A 552 -9.53 -17.38 -1.87
C GLY A 552 -10.81 -18.16 -1.59
N ASP A 553 -11.85 -17.54 -1.03
CA ASP A 553 -13.16 -18.17 -0.87
C ASP A 553 -13.74 -18.54 -2.26
N TYR A 554 -14.63 -19.53 -2.30
CA TYR A 554 -15.28 -19.90 -3.56
C TYR A 554 -16.11 -18.72 -4.14
N TYR A 555 -16.73 -17.95 -3.29
CA TYR A 555 -17.47 -16.74 -3.66
C TYR A 555 -16.81 -15.48 -3.07
N PRO A 556 -16.90 -14.31 -3.76
CA PRO A 556 -17.51 -14.12 -5.09
C PRO A 556 -16.69 -14.81 -6.19
N ARG A 557 -17.39 -15.46 -7.13
CA ARG A 557 -16.78 -16.11 -8.27
C ARG A 557 -16.99 -15.29 -9.54
N LEU A 558 -15.92 -15.07 -10.27
CA LEU A 558 -15.93 -14.29 -11.48
C LEU A 558 -15.77 -15.20 -12.71
N THR A 559 -16.59 -14.96 -13.76
CA THR A 559 -16.48 -15.63 -15.05
C THR A 559 -16.56 -14.61 -16.17
N ALA A 560 -15.69 -14.73 -17.18
CA ALA A 560 -15.65 -13.86 -18.33
C ALA A 560 -16.00 -14.63 -19.62
N SER A 561 -16.66 -13.97 -20.58
CA SER A 561 -16.99 -14.56 -21.89
C SER A 561 -15.75 -14.82 -22.74
N TYR A 562 -14.71 -14.00 -22.55
CA TYR A 562 -13.40 -14.12 -23.19
C TYR A 562 -12.30 -13.54 -22.29
N VAL A 563 -11.12 -14.12 -22.35
CA VAL A 563 -9.92 -13.65 -21.66
C VAL A 563 -8.76 -13.69 -22.64
N SER A 564 -8.08 -12.57 -22.82
CA SER A 564 -6.85 -12.52 -23.61
C SER A 564 -5.76 -13.39 -22.97
N PRO A 565 -4.96 -14.14 -23.77
CA PRO A 565 -3.92 -15.03 -23.24
C PRO A 565 -2.83 -14.32 -22.40
N THR A 566 -2.68 -13.02 -22.55
CA THR A 566 -1.68 -12.21 -21.84
C THR A 566 -2.19 -11.56 -20.57
N THR A 567 -3.50 -11.69 -20.26
CA THR A 567 -4.17 -11.05 -19.13
C THR A 567 -4.96 -12.06 -18.30
N SER A 568 -5.54 -11.64 -17.20
CA SER A 568 -6.27 -12.52 -16.28
C SER A 568 -7.56 -11.88 -15.77
N ALA A 569 -8.64 -12.66 -15.75
CA ALA A 569 -9.92 -12.26 -15.20
C ALA A 569 -9.85 -12.09 -13.65
N SER A 570 -8.92 -12.76 -12.96
CA SER A 570 -8.74 -12.59 -11.53
C SER A 570 -8.31 -11.18 -11.12
N LYS A 571 -7.79 -10.40 -12.08
CA LYS A 571 -7.41 -9.00 -11.86
C LYS A 571 -8.60 -8.04 -11.75
N LEU A 572 -9.80 -8.51 -12.02
CA LEU A 572 -11.02 -7.70 -11.91
C LEU A 572 -11.60 -7.62 -10.50
N HIS A 573 -11.05 -8.37 -9.55
CA HIS A 573 -11.56 -8.45 -8.19
C HIS A 573 -10.47 -8.68 -7.14
N ASP A 574 -9.26 -8.20 -7.41
CA ASP A 574 -8.13 -8.27 -6.48
C ASP A 574 -7.95 -6.98 -5.65
N GLY A 575 -8.78 -5.99 -5.87
CA GLY A 575 -8.81 -4.73 -5.14
C GLY A 575 -7.77 -3.71 -5.59
N ASN A 576 -7.04 -3.96 -6.69
CA ASN A 576 -6.08 -3.05 -7.28
C ASN A 576 -6.57 -2.51 -8.62
N TYR A 577 -6.49 -1.20 -8.84
CA TYR A 577 -7.03 -0.57 -10.05
C TYR A 577 -6.04 0.34 -10.80
N TRP A 578 -4.72 0.11 -10.68
CA TRP A 578 -3.74 0.87 -11.46
C TRP A 578 -3.70 0.42 -12.94
N TYR A 579 -3.30 1.34 -13.83
CA TYR A 579 -3.50 1.19 -15.29
C TYR A 579 -2.23 0.87 -16.07
N LEU A 580 -1.07 0.73 -15.45
CA LEU A 580 0.18 0.43 -16.13
C LEU A 580 0.05 -0.86 -16.97
N PRO A 581 0.56 -0.89 -18.21
CA PRO A 581 0.53 -2.09 -19.03
C PRO A 581 1.51 -3.17 -18.55
N HIS A 582 2.56 -2.77 -17.81
CA HIS A 582 3.58 -3.67 -17.28
C HIS A 582 3.99 -3.25 -15.86
N PRO A 583 3.98 -4.20 -14.90
CA PRO A 583 3.37 -5.53 -14.97
C PRO A 583 1.84 -5.41 -15.20
N PRO A 584 1.20 -6.35 -15.92
CA PRO A 584 -0.23 -6.19 -16.25
C PRO A 584 -1.11 -6.46 -15.02
N ASN A 585 -1.90 -5.45 -14.63
CA ASN A 585 -2.98 -5.57 -13.62
C ASN A 585 -4.32 -5.38 -14.33
N ARG A 586 -4.69 -6.31 -15.21
CA ARG A 586 -5.81 -6.12 -16.12
C ARG A 586 -6.41 -7.39 -16.66
N TRP A 587 -7.68 -7.32 -16.99
CA TRP A 587 -8.36 -8.20 -17.91
C TRP A 587 -8.64 -7.46 -19.20
N THR A 588 -8.41 -8.09 -20.37
CA THR A 588 -8.69 -7.53 -21.69
C THR A 588 -9.34 -8.54 -22.61
N CYS A 589 -10.05 -8.03 -23.62
CA CYS A 589 -10.69 -8.80 -24.69
C CYS A 589 -9.88 -8.79 -26.00
N GLU A 590 -8.56 -8.48 -25.94
CA GLU A 590 -7.72 -8.50 -27.14
C GLU A 590 -7.72 -9.91 -27.76
N GLY A 591 -8.01 -9.97 -29.07
CA GLY A 591 -8.17 -11.24 -29.79
C GLY A 591 -9.57 -11.84 -29.73
N SER A 592 -10.52 -11.27 -28.99
CA SER A 592 -11.92 -11.73 -29.01
C SER A 592 -12.55 -11.58 -30.38
N PRO A 593 -13.27 -12.61 -30.88
CA PRO A 593 -14.03 -12.50 -32.11
C PRO A 593 -15.36 -11.74 -31.94
N ASN A 594 -15.77 -11.47 -30.70
CA ASN A 594 -17.08 -10.92 -30.38
C ASN A 594 -17.12 -9.38 -30.58
N GLU A 595 -18.30 -8.83 -30.81
CA GLU A 595 -18.56 -7.39 -30.82
C GLU A 595 -18.69 -6.82 -29.40
N GLN A 596 -19.00 -7.68 -28.45
CA GLN A 596 -19.12 -7.38 -27.04
C GLN A 596 -18.67 -8.57 -26.20
N ASP A 597 -18.10 -8.31 -25.04
CA ASP A 597 -17.74 -9.33 -24.06
C ASP A 597 -18.30 -8.97 -22.69
N SER A 598 -18.48 -9.97 -21.84
CA SER A 598 -19.10 -9.79 -20.54
C SER A 598 -18.33 -10.49 -19.42
N VAL A 599 -18.51 -9.94 -18.21
CA VAL A 599 -18.06 -10.53 -16.97
C VAL A 599 -19.26 -10.71 -16.04
N ILE A 600 -19.37 -11.86 -15.41
CA ILE A 600 -20.38 -12.15 -14.39
C ILE A 600 -19.67 -12.35 -13.04
N ILE A 601 -20.14 -11.64 -12.02
CA ILE A 601 -19.74 -11.83 -10.64
C ILE A 601 -20.90 -12.53 -9.94
N ASP A 602 -20.65 -13.73 -9.41
CA ASP A 602 -21.58 -14.52 -8.60
C ASP A 602 -21.22 -14.41 -7.11
N PHE A 603 -22.09 -13.83 -6.32
CA PHE A 603 -21.88 -13.65 -4.88
C PHE A 603 -22.24 -14.91 -4.06
N GLY A 604 -22.86 -15.92 -4.69
CA GLY A 604 -23.34 -17.14 -4.04
C GLY A 604 -24.51 -16.96 -3.05
N THR A 605 -24.86 -15.73 -2.74
CA THR A 605 -25.98 -15.34 -1.86
C THR A 605 -26.50 -13.96 -2.27
N PRO A 606 -27.74 -13.60 -1.97
CA PRO A 606 -28.24 -12.27 -2.21
C PRO A 606 -27.42 -11.19 -1.47
N ARG A 607 -27.07 -10.13 -2.21
CA ARG A 607 -26.39 -8.94 -1.68
C ARG A 607 -27.16 -7.69 -2.08
N ALA A 608 -27.36 -6.76 -1.12
CA ALA A 608 -27.96 -5.47 -1.39
C ALA A 608 -26.89 -4.53 -1.94
N ILE A 609 -26.81 -4.39 -3.25
CA ILE A 609 -25.84 -3.54 -3.95
C ILE A 609 -26.51 -2.22 -4.32
N HIS A 610 -25.80 -1.09 -4.11
CA HIS A 610 -26.27 0.26 -4.45
C HIS A 610 -25.27 1.07 -5.28
N THR A 611 -24.01 0.60 -5.41
CA THR A 611 -22.99 1.30 -6.19
C THR A 611 -22.08 0.27 -6.87
N VAL A 612 -21.85 0.46 -8.16
CA VAL A 612 -20.86 -0.29 -8.93
C VAL A 612 -19.84 0.69 -9.46
N LYS A 613 -18.54 0.36 -9.32
CA LYS A 613 -17.47 1.12 -9.94
C LYS A 613 -16.75 0.25 -10.96
N LEU A 614 -16.53 0.80 -12.13
CA LEU A 614 -15.88 0.15 -13.25
C LEU A 614 -14.67 0.96 -13.66
N TYR A 615 -13.54 0.29 -13.90
CA TYR A 615 -12.25 0.92 -14.20
C TYR A 615 -11.77 0.55 -15.61
N PRO A 616 -12.35 1.15 -16.68
CA PRO A 616 -12.01 0.84 -18.05
C PRO A 616 -10.59 1.27 -18.41
N LEU A 617 -9.94 0.44 -19.22
CA LEU A 617 -8.67 0.75 -19.86
C LEU A 617 -8.86 1.60 -21.12
N ASP A 618 -7.88 2.46 -21.43
CA ASP A 618 -7.73 3.15 -22.70
C ASP A 618 -6.25 3.35 -23.00
N ASP A 619 -5.65 2.40 -23.69
CA ASP A 619 -4.24 2.39 -24.02
C ASP A 619 -3.90 3.21 -25.28
N ARG A 620 -4.66 4.25 -25.60
CA ARG A 620 -4.25 5.20 -26.65
C ARG A 620 -2.88 5.79 -26.32
N GLY A 621 -1.90 5.57 -27.15
CA GLY A 621 -0.51 5.99 -26.91
C GLY A 621 0.41 4.89 -26.36
N VAL A 622 -0.12 3.74 -25.97
CA VAL A 622 0.69 2.55 -25.69
C VAL A 622 0.98 1.84 -27.01
N ARG A 623 2.26 1.65 -27.31
CA ARG A 623 2.70 1.02 -28.56
C ARG A 623 2.14 -0.41 -28.68
N ASP A 624 1.60 -0.73 -29.86
CA ASP A 624 1.08 -2.04 -30.22
C ASP A 624 -0.14 -2.51 -29.40
N SER A 625 -0.74 -1.68 -28.52
CA SER A 625 -1.98 -2.01 -27.82
C SER A 625 -3.23 -1.69 -28.65
N THR A 626 -4.15 -2.64 -28.70
CA THR A 626 -5.49 -2.48 -29.30
C THR A 626 -6.57 -2.22 -28.26
N VAL A 627 -6.20 -2.08 -26.98
CA VAL A 627 -7.15 -1.83 -25.89
C VAL A 627 -7.68 -0.39 -25.94
N ARG A 628 -9.01 -0.28 -25.95
CA ARG A 628 -9.74 1.01 -26.01
C ARG A 628 -10.86 1.01 -24.99
N ALA A 629 -11.19 2.20 -24.49
CA ALA A 629 -12.37 2.36 -23.68
C ALA A 629 -13.59 1.84 -24.44
N PRO A 630 -14.50 1.09 -23.79
CA PRO A 630 -15.72 0.60 -24.45
C PRO A 630 -16.57 1.79 -24.89
N ARG A 631 -17.27 1.64 -26.01
CA ARG A 631 -18.23 2.68 -26.48
C ARG A 631 -19.46 2.81 -25.58
N ARG A 632 -19.82 1.72 -24.88
CA ARG A 632 -20.93 1.62 -23.96
C ARG A 632 -20.71 0.43 -23.04
N ILE A 633 -21.26 0.52 -21.82
CA ILE A 633 -21.33 -0.60 -20.86
C ILE A 633 -22.81 -0.88 -20.54
N GLU A 634 -23.16 -2.14 -20.40
CA GLU A 634 -24.43 -2.57 -19.82
C GLU A 634 -24.15 -3.21 -18.47
N LEU A 635 -25.00 -2.90 -17.50
CA LEU A 635 -24.96 -3.45 -16.16
C LEU A 635 -26.29 -4.12 -15.85
N ASP A 636 -26.27 -5.40 -15.50
CA ASP A 636 -27.46 -6.17 -15.17
C ASP A 636 -27.32 -6.84 -13.80
N ALA A 637 -28.43 -6.95 -13.08
CA ALA A 637 -28.57 -7.73 -11.87
C ALA A 637 -29.42 -8.99 -12.11
N TRP A 638 -29.10 -10.09 -11.43
CA TRP A 638 -29.87 -11.33 -11.49
C TRP A 638 -30.94 -11.33 -10.41
N ILE A 639 -32.19 -11.17 -10.83
CA ILE A 639 -33.38 -11.04 -9.96
C ILE A 639 -34.46 -11.96 -10.47
N ASP A 640 -35.10 -12.74 -9.62
CA ASP A 640 -36.18 -13.68 -9.97
C ASP A 640 -35.81 -14.58 -11.16
N ASN A 641 -34.62 -15.14 -11.18
CA ASN A 641 -34.07 -16.01 -12.25
C ASN A 641 -34.02 -15.34 -13.64
N THR A 642 -33.90 -14.02 -13.68
CA THR A 642 -33.73 -13.28 -14.95
C THR A 642 -32.75 -12.12 -14.79
N TRP A 643 -32.11 -11.74 -15.89
CA TRP A 643 -31.28 -10.54 -15.94
C TRP A 643 -32.15 -9.29 -16.08
N ARG A 644 -31.97 -8.32 -15.18
CA ARG A 644 -32.63 -7.01 -15.22
C ARG A 644 -31.60 -5.91 -15.31
N SER A 645 -31.77 -5.05 -16.32
CA SER A 645 -30.86 -3.94 -16.56
C SER A 645 -30.89 -2.90 -15.45
N ILE A 646 -29.72 -2.52 -14.96
CA ILE A 646 -29.50 -1.40 -14.05
C ILE A 646 -29.25 -0.15 -14.92
N LYS A 647 -30.06 0.87 -14.74
CA LYS A 647 -29.91 2.14 -15.46
C LYS A 647 -28.98 3.09 -14.70
N SER A 648 -28.18 3.83 -15.44
CA SER A 648 -27.37 4.93 -14.94
C SER A 648 -28.09 6.26 -15.23
N PRO A 649 -28.66 6.93 -14.23
CA PRO A 649 -29.39 8.20 -14.45
C PRO A 649 -28.50 9.31 -15.03
N ASP A 650 -27.22 9.28 -14.74
CA ASP A 650 -26.20 10.24 -15.19
C ASP A 650 -25.58 9.89 -16.55
N GLY A 651 -25.97 8.74 -17.15
CA GLY A 651 -25.48 8.31 -18.47
C GLY A 651 -24.02 7.89 -18.52
N VAL A 652 -23.38 7.63 -17.36
CA VAL A 652 -21.97 7.22 -17.31
C VAL A 652 -21.71 5.91 -18.04
N LEU A 653 -22.67 5.00 -18.10
CA LEU A 653 -22.57 3.73 -18.83
C LEU A 653 -22.66 3.88 -20.34
N ASP A 654 -23.27 4.97 -20.84
CA ASP A 654 -23.39 5.24 -22.28
C ASP A 654 -22.15 5.90 -22.86
N LYS A 655 -21.29 6.49 -22.01
CA LYS A 655 -20.04 7.14 -22.41
C LYS A 655 -18.94 6.88 -21.36
N PRO A 656 -18.52 5.62 -21.20
CA PRO A 656 -17.51 5.29 -20.19
C PRO A 656 -16.17 5.94 -20.57
N VAL A 657 -15.46 6.38 -19.56
CA VAL A 657 -14.15 7.06 -19.69
C VAL A 657 -13.05 6.12 -19.22
N GLY A 658 -12.02 5.95 -20.03
CA GLY A 658 -10.86 5.14 -19.66
C GLY A 658 -9.96 5.80 -18.63
N HIS A 659 -9.27 4.97 -17.85
CA HIS A 659 -8.31 5.38 -16.80
C HIS A 659 -8.93 6.23 -15.67
N ARG A 660 -10.20 5.99 -15.38
CA ARG A 660 -10.89 6.53 -14.19
C ARG A 660 -12.00 5.61 -13.73
N ALA A 661 -12.43 5.77 -12.49
CA ALA A 661 -13.61 5.08 -11.98
C ALA A 661 -14.87 5.63 -12.66
N ASN A 662 -15.64 4.74 -13.29
CA ASN A 662 -16.98 5.04 -13.78
C ASN A 662 -17.97 4.56 -12.72
N VAL A 663 -18.49 5.50 -11.92
CA VAL A 663 -19.30 5.22 -10.73
C VAL A 663 -20.77 5.22 -11.07
N VAL A 664 -21.43 4.09 -10.89
CA VAL A 664 -22.88 3.92 -11.11
C VAL A 664 -23.57 3.80 -9.75
N LYS A 665 -24.40 4.77 -9.41
CA LYS A 665 -25.22 4.76 -8.18
C LYS A 665 -26.68 4.51 -8.52
N PHE A 666 -27.32 3.66 -7.72
CA PHE A 666 -28.74 3.30 -7.89
C PHE A 666 -29.35 2.93 -6.55
N ASP A 667 -30.68 2.84 -6.51
CA ASP A 667 -31.36 2.35 -5.31
C ASP A 667 -30.91 0.92 -5.00
N PRO A 668 -30.77 0.54 -3.73
CA PRO A 668 -30.30 -0.78 -3.35
C PRO A 668 -31.08 -1.91 -4.04
N ILE A 669 -30.36 -2.78 -4.74
CA ILE A 669 -30.89 -3.95 -5.44
C ILE A 669 -30.36 -5.21 -4.78
N GLU A 670 -31.26 -6.08 -4.33
CA GLU A 670 -30.90 -7.40 -3.83
C GLU A 670 -30.69 -8.36 -4.99
N THR A 671 -29.46 -8.85 -5.14
CA THR A 671 -29.08 -9.73 -6.27
C THR A 671 -28.03 -10.75 -5.84
N THR A 672 -28.06 -11.92 -6.48
CA THR A 672 -27.01 -12.95 -6.32
C THR A 672 -25.89 -12.79 -7.34
N LYS A 673 -26.12 -12.11 -8.48
CA LYS A 673 -25.12 -11.94 -9.53
C LYS A 673 -25.23 -10.57 -10.18
N LEU A 674 -24.08 -10.03 -10.58
CA LEU A 674 -23.97 -8.89 -11.48
C LEU A 674 -23.34 -9.32 -12.80
N ARG A 675 -23.82 -8.74 -13.91
CA ARG A 675 -23.20 -8.89 -15.23
C ARG A 675 -22.83 -7.51 -15.77
N VAL A 676 -21.59 -7.39 -16.20
CA VAL A 676 -21.03 -6.21 -16.89
C VAL A 676 -20.76 -6.60 -18.32
N THR A 677 -21.41 -5.97 -19.28
CA THR A 677 -21.20 -6.21 -20.73
C THR A 677 -20.53 -4.98 -21.34
N LEU A 678 -19.38 -5.18 -21.99
CA LEU A 678 -18.61 -4.15 -22.64
C LEU A 678 -18.84 -4.20 -24.15
N HIS A 679 -19.45 -3.17 -24.72
CA HIS A 679 -19.54 -2.97 -26.15
C HIS A 679 -18.24 -2.36 -26.65
N HIS A 680 -17.48 -3.09 -27.44
CA HIS A 680 -16.16 -2.67 -27.90
C HIS A 680 -16.22 -1.41 -28.77
N ALA A 681 -15.14 -0.63 -28.74
CA ALA A 681 -14.92 0.46 -29.68
C ALA A 681 -14.78 -0.10 -31.11
N VAL A 682 -15.04 0.73 -32.11
CA VAL A 682 -14.95 0.32 -33.53
C VAL A 682 -13.54 -0.17 -33.89
N GLU A 683 -12.53 0.49 -33.36
CA GLU A 683 -11.12 0.19 -33.64
C GLU A 683 -10.40 -0.30 -32.37
N GLY A 684 -10.89 -1.37 -31.74
CA GLY A 684 -10.21 -1.93 -30.60
C GLY A 684 -11.07 -2.83 -29.73
N LYS A 685 -10.45 -3.41 -28.73
CA LYS A 685 -11.10 -4.28 -27.74
C LYS A 685 -11.07 -3.64 -26.38
N SER A 686 -12.05 -3.95 -25.57
CA SER A 686 -12.17 -3.39 -24.23
C SER A 686 -11.38 -4.18 -23.19
N GLY A 687 -11.10 -3.53 -22.06
CA GLY A 687 -10.53 -4.14 -20.88
C GLY A 687 -10.85 -3.32 -19.63
N LEU A 688 -10.70 -3.94 -18.48
CA LEU A 688 -10.87 -3.32 -17.17
C LEU A 688 -9.68 -3.70 -16.27
N THR A 689 -9.39 -2.86 -15.29
CA THR A 689 -8.45 -3.19 -14.21
C THR A 689 -9.16 -3.72 -12.97
N GLU A 690 -10.38 -3.25 -12.68
CA GLU A 690 -11.12 -3.65 -11.47
C GLU A 690 -12.64 -3.48 -11.68
N ILE A 691 -13.42 -4.26 -10.94
CA ILE A 691 -14.88 -4.10 -10.76
C ILE A 691 -15.17 -4.11 -9.27
N GLU A 692 -15.78 -3.05 -8.76
CA GLU A 692 -16.25 -2.98 -7.38
C GLU A 692 -17.78 -3.00 -7.33
N ALA A 693 -18.33 -3.73 -6.37
CA ALA A 693 -19.76 -3.81 -6.10
C ALA A 693 -20.02 -3.49 -4.61
N TRP A 694 -20.47 -2.28 -4.34
CA TRP A 694 -20.62 -1.76 -2.99
C TRP A 694 -22.06 -1.86 -2.48
N GLY A 695 -22.18 -2.29 -1.23
CA GLY A 695 -23.44 -2.34 -0.50
C GLY A 695 -23.20 -2.22 1.00
N ASP A 696 -24.26 -1.94 1.74
CA ASP A 696 -24.21 -1.81 3.19
C ASP A 696 -24.26 -3.19 3.85
N VAL A 697 -23.39 -3.42 4.82
CA VAL A 697 -23.33 -4.67 5.57
C VAL A 697 -22.82 -4.44 6.99
N LYS A 698 -23.32 -5.26 7.90
CA LYS A 698 -22.77 -5.33 9.25
C LYS A 698 -21.56 -6.28 9.24
N LEU A 699 -20.39 -5.78 9.63
CA LEU A 699 -19.16 -6.57 9.76
C LEU A 699 -19.08 -7.27 11.12
N PRO A 700 -18.40 -8.42 11.26
CA PRO A 700 -17.69 -9.14 10.20
C PRO A 700 -18.62 -9.88 9.24
N LEU A 701 -18.24 -9.87 7.96
CA LEU A 701 -18.96 -10.60 6.93
C LEU A 701 -18.64 -12.09 7.00
N ARG A 702 -19.68 -12.95 6.98
CA ARG A 702 -19.46 -14.41 6.93
C ARG A 702 -19.19 -14.85 5.50
N SER A 703 -18.22 -15.75 5.34
CA SER A 703 -17.98 -16.41 4.05
C SER A 703 -19.20 -17.22 3.62
N VAL A 704 -19.46 -17.22 2.30
CA VAL A 704 -20.54 -18.01 1.70
C VAL A 704 -20.04 -19.40 1.42
N ALA A 705 -20.80 -20.42 1.83
CA ALA A 705 -20.42 -21.82 1.60
C ALA A 705 -20.34 -22.12 0.10
N PRO A 706 -19.34 -22.90 -0.36
CA PRO A 706 -19.27 -23.36 -1.74
C PRO A 706 -20.46 -24.26 -2.08
N PRO A 707 -20.78 -24.45 -3.39
CA PRO A 707 -21.85 -25.36 -3.80
C PRO A 707 -21.56 -26.77 -3.31
N ALA A 708 -22.61 -27.48 -2.89
CA ALA A 708 -22.53 -28.91 -2.58
C ALA A 708 -22.25 -29.71 -3.88
N GLY A 709 -21.52 -30.83 -3.75
CA GLY A 709 -21.30 -31.77 -4.87
C GLY A 709 -19.89 -31.75 -5.45
N ASN A 710 -18.98 -30.89 -5.02
CA ASN A 710 -17.57 -31.01 -5.37
C ASN A 710 -16.98 -32.30 -4.77
N LEU A 711 -16.68 -33.29 -5.61
CA LEU A 711 -16.15 -34.58 -5.22
C LEU A 711 -14.69 -34.52 -4.75
N ALA A 712 -13.95 -33.46 -5.13
CA ALA A 712 -12.55 -33.26 -4.73
C ALA A 712 -12.40 -32.55 -3.38
N TRP A 713 -13.46 -31.99 -2.81
CA TRP A 713 -13.35 -31.11 -1.65
C TRP A 713 -12.95 -31.84 -0.36
N ASN A 714 -11.82 -31.46 0.20
CA ASN A 714 -11.38 -31.91 1.52
C ASN A 714 -10.62 -30.77 2.26
N PRO A 715 -11.30 -29.95 3.06
CA PRO A 715 -10.69 -28.86 3.83
C PRO A 715 -9.86 -29.35 5.04
N LYS A 716 -9.86 -30.65 5.31
CA LYS A 716 -9.07 -31.28 6.39
C LYS A 716 -8.10 -32.30 5.79
N PRO A 717 -6.83 -32.33 6.23
CA PRO A 717 -5.83 -33.27 5.67
C PRO A 717 -6.15 -34.73 5.90
N ASP A 718 -7.09 -35.06 6.77
CA ASP A 718 -7.46 -36.41 7.14
C ASP A 718 -8.68 -36.89 6.33
N GLY A 719 -8.70 -38.21 6.00
CA GLY A 719 -9.81 -38.81 5.29
C GLY A 719 -9.71 -38.68 3.77
N TYR A 720 -10.82 -38.91 3.07
CA TYR A 720 -10.96 -38.83 1.63
C TYR A 720 -11.91 -37.71 1.25
N PRO A 721 -11.72 -37.12 0.02
CA PRO A 721 -10.68 -37.37 -0.97
C PRO A 721 -9.28 -36.99 -0.51
N LYS A 722 -8.25 -37.69 -1.02
CA LYS A 722 -6.83 -37.40 -0.75
C LYS A 722 -6.13 -37.00 -2.02
N ALA A 723 -5.35 -35.91 -1.95
CA ALA A 723 -4.50 -35.51 -3.07
C ALA A 723 -3.05 -35.97 -2.87
N SER A 724 -2.44 -36.42 -3.97
CA SER A 724 -1.02 -36.77 -4.06
C SER A 724 -0.46 -36.29 -5.40
N ALA A 725 0.87 -36.24 -5.53
CA ALA A 725 1.51 -35.77 -6.74
C ALA A 725 2.79 -36.52 -7.03
N SER A 726 3.24 -36.53 -8.30
CA SER A 726 4.53 -37.08 -8.70
C SER A 726 5.70 -36.38 -8.05
N TYR A 727 5.58 -35.07 -7.92
CA TYR A 727 6.56 -34.16 -7.30
C TYR A 727 5.84 -33.01 -6.59
N SER A 728 6.42 -32.50 -5.54
CA SER A 728 5.98 -31.28 -4.85
C SER A 728 7.20 -30.45 -4.49
N ASP A 729 7.09 -29.14 -4.63
CA ASP A 729 8.17 -28.22 -4.30
C ASP A 729 8.53 -28.28 -2.80
N ARG A 730 9.76 -27.84 -2.48
CA ARG A 730 10.26 -27.78 -1.11
C ARG A 730 9.86 -26.52 -0.33
N PHE A 731 9.20 -25.56 -0.98
CA PHE A 731 8.89 -24.26 -0.41
C PHE A 731 7.52 -24.20 0.26
N GLY A 732 6.73 -25.27 0.20
CA GLY A 732 5.49 -25.40 0.93
C GLY A 732 4.26 -25.69 0.08
N GLY A 733 4.40 -25.83 -1.23
CA GLY A 733 3.33 -26.27 -2.13
C GLY A 733 2.93 -27.72 -1.82
N LYS A 734 1.66 -27.97 -1.47
CA LYS A 734 1.16 -29.28 -1.05
C LYS A 734 0.00 -29.73 -1.93
N PRO A 735 -0.07 -31.00 -2.36
CA PRO A 735 -1.23 -31.52 -3.09
C PRO A 735 -2.56 -31.29 -2.37
N ALA A 736 -2.60 -31.39 -1.04
CA ALA A 736 -3.79 -31.15 -0.24
C ALA A 736 -4.33 -29.70 -0.36
N SER A 737 -3.46 -28.73 -0.62
CA SER A 737 -3.88 -27.33 -0.83
C SER A 737 -4.59 -27.11 -2.17
N ALA A 738 -4.58 -28.10 -3.07
CA ALA A 738 -5.31 -28.03 -4.32
C ALA A 738 -6.73 -28.64 -4.24
N ILE A 739 -7.18 -29.06 -3.05
CA ILE A 739 -8.52 -29.61 -2.82
C ILE A 739 -9.16 -29.10 -1.52
N ASP A 740 -8.65 -28.03 -0.93
CA ASP A 740 -9.10 -27.56 0.38
C ASP A 740 -10.28 -26.57 0.29
N GLY A 741 -10.67 -26.19 -0.91
CA GLY A 741 -11.77 -25.27 -1.18
C GLY A 741 -11.35 -23.82 -1.26
N ARG A 742 -10.05 -23.53 -1.29
CA ARG A 742 -9.52 -22.18 -1.39
C ARG A 742 -8.75 -21.96 -2.69
N THR A 743 -9.13 -20.94 -3.44
CA THR A 743 -8.52 -20.57 -4.71
C THR A 743 -7.74 -19.29 -4.56
N VAL A 744 -6.41 -19.38 -4.48
CA VAL A 744 -5.53 -18.21 -4.37
C VAL A 744 -4.60 -18.15 -5.57
N PHE A 745 -4.80 -17.16 -6.43
CA PHE A 745 -3.94 -16.91 -7.59
C PHE A 745 -2.74 -16.01 -7.27
N LEU A 746 -2.73 -15.38 -6.10
CA LEU A 746 -1.65 -14.52 -5.64
C LEU A 746 -0.52 -15.34 -5.01
N PRO A 747 0.72 -14.84 -5.00
CA PRO A 747 1.82 -15.50 -4.33
C PRO A 747 1.59 -15.75 -2.84
N THR A 748 0.92 -14.81 -2.17
CA THR A 748 0.62 -14.85 -0.74
C THR A 748 -0.88 -14.60 -0.48
N PRO A 749 -1.54 -15.39 0.40
CA PRO A 749 -0.98 -16.56 1.11
C PRO A 749 -0.70 -17.71 0.16
N MET A 750 0.34 -18.52 0.48
CA MET A 750 0.64 -19.71 -0.30
C MET A 750 -0.42 -20.79 -0.06
N ASN A 751 -1.31 -20.99 -1.03
CA ASN A 751 -2.35 -22.02 -1.02
C ASN A 751 -2.44 -22.66 -2.39
N ARG A 752 -1.57 -23.65 -2.65
CA ARG A 752 -1.46 -24.31 -3.94
C ARG A 752 -0.58 -25.54 -3.88
N TRP A 753 -0.65 -26.38 -4.90
CA TRP A 753 0.38 -27.33 -5.26
C TRP A 753 1.18 -26.81 -6.44
N THR A 754 2.51 -27.01 -6.43
CA THR A 754 3.37 -26.81 -7.60
C THR A 754 4.41 -27.92 -7.73
N SER A 755 4.82 -28.18 -8.99
CA SER A 755 5.95 -29.04 -9.30
C SER A 755 7.25 -28.25 -9.52
N TYR A 756 7.38 -27.05 -8.96
CA TYR A 756 8.57 -26.21 -9.09
C TYR A 756 9.85 -26.98 -8.74
N GLU A 757 10.90 -26.85 -9.54
CA GLU A 757 12.16 -27.60 -9.48
C GLU A 757 12.02 -29.12 -9.82
N SER A 758 10.89 -29.61 -10.32
CA SER A 758 10.80 -30.98 -10.81
C SER A 758 11.80 -31.26 -11.93
N PRO A 759 12.51 -32.36 -11.90
CA PRO A 759 13.47 -32.73 -12.96
C PRO A 759 12.80 -33.30 -14.22
N THR A 760 11.48 -33.56 -14.21
CA THR A 760 10.76 -34.24 -15.28
C THR A 760 10.06 -33.23 -16.21
N GLU A 761 9.77 -33.62 -17.45
CA GLU A 761 9.01 -32.82 -18.42
C GLU A 761 7.49 -32.86 -18.14
N THR A 762 7.07 -33.86 -17.39
CA THR A 762 5.66 -34.07 -17.02
C THR A 762 5.53 -34.40 -15.55
N ASP A 763 4.50 -33.85 -14.93
CA ASP A 763 4.11 -34.21 -13.57
C ASP A 763 2.60 -34.44 -13.48
N TRP A 764 2.15 -35.05 -12.38
CA TRP A 764 0.74 -35.30 -12.17
C TRP A 764 0.30 -34.91 -10.76
N LEU A 765 -0.98 -34.54 -10.68
CA LEU A 765 -1.75 -34.41 -9.47
C LEU A 765 -2.87 -35.46 -9.47
N GLU A 766 -2.92 -36.33 -8.45
CA GLU A 766 -3.89 -37.39 -8.30
C GLU A 766 -4.83 -37.11 -7.14
N ILE A 767 -6.12 -37.38 -7.32
CA ILE A 767 -7.13 -37.32 -6.27
C ILE A 767 -7.75 -38.72 -6.11
N ASP A 768 -7.58 -39.31 -4.91
CA ASP A 768 -8.15 -40.59 -4.50
C ASP A 768 -9.42 -40.32 -3.71
N PHE A 769 -10.58 -40.75 -4.19
CA PHE A 769 -11.88 -40.57 -3.57
C PHE A 769 -12.14 -41.57 -2.43
N GLY A 770 -11.32 -42.65 -2.31
CA GLY A 770 -11.50 -43.72 -1.34
C GLY A 770 -12.71 -44.64 -1.63
N ARG A 771 -13.41 -44.39 -2.71
CA ARG A 771 -14.56 -45.16 -3.23
C ARG A 771 -14.79 -44.83 -4.69
N ASP A 772 -15.53 -45.69 -5.39
CA ASP A 772 -15.97 -45.37 -6.74
C ASP A 772 -16.99 -44.22 -6.73
N VAL A 773 -16.75 -43.22 -7.57
CA VAL A 773 -17.64 -42.07 -7.83
C VAL A 773 -17.77 -41.84 -9.32
N GLU A 774 -18.94 -41.39 -9.75
CA GLU A 774 -19.15 -40.95 -11.14
C GLU A 774 -18.87 -39.48 -11.26
N PHE A 775 -18.14 -39.08 -12.31
CA PHE A 775 -17.81 -37.67 -12.62
C PHE A 775 -17.65 -37.46 -14.13
N SER A 776 -17.95 -36.26 -14.58
CA SER A 776 -17.96 -35.86 -15.98
C SER A 776 -17.30 -34.49 -16.24
N ARG A 777 -16.84 -33.82 -15.15
CA ARG A 777 -16.26 -32.49 -15.27
C ARG A 777 -15.17 -32.25 -14.24
N VAL A 778 -14.08 -31.61 -14.69
CA VAL A 778 -12.96 -31.14 -13.85
C VAL A 778 -12.72 -29.66 -14.14
N GLU A 779 -12.68 -28.84 -13.10
CA GLU A 779 -12.24 -27.44 -13.17
C GLU A 779 -10.89 -27.29 -12.46
N LEU A 780 -9.93 -26.63 -13.10
CA LEU A 780 -8.58 -26.41 -12.59
C LEU A 780 -8.33 -24.89 -12.44
N ALA A 781 -8.04 -24.45 -11.23
CA ALA A 781 -7.49 -23.12 -10.98
C ALA A 781 -5.96 -23.18 -11.18
N ILE A 782 -5.50 -22.93 -12.39
CA ILE A 782 -4.08 -23.02 -12.74
C ILE A 782 -3.33 -21.82 -12.18
N TYR A 783 -2.29 -22.07 -11.37
CA TYR A 783 -1.43 -21.06 -10.82
C TYR A 783 -0.34 -20.62 -11.81
N ASP A 784 -0.04 -19.32 -11.85
CA ASP A 784 0.96 -18.72 -12.73
C ASP A 784 1.65 -17.56 -11.99
N ASP A 785 2.96 -17.70 -11.70
CA ASP A 785 3.79 -16.63 -11.15
C ASP A 785 4.57 -15.86 -12.23
N ARG A 786 4.31 -16.17 -13.50
CA ARG A 786 5.03 -15.65 -14.68
C ARG A 786 6.53 -15.91 -14.67
N GLY A 787 7.00 -16.72 -13.74
CA GLY A 787 8.41 -17.08 -13.53
C GLY A 787 8.64 -18.57 -13.64
N GLY A 788 8.98 -19.20 -12.52
CA GLY A 788 9.27 -20.62 -12.44
C GLY A 788 8.05 -21.55 -12.53
N VAL A 789 6.85 -21.03 -12.25
CA VAL A 789 5.59 -21.76 -12.37
C VAL A 789 4.69 -21.05 -13.38
N GLN A 790 4.36 -21.77 -14.47
CA GLN A 790 3.54 -21.24 -15.57
C GLN A 790 2.48 -22.26 -16.00
N PRO A 791 1.45 -21.85 -16.78
CA PRO A 791 0.48 -22.77 -17.32
C PRO A 791 1.18 -23.86 -18.14
N PRO A 792 0.77 -25.14 -17.99
CA PRO A 792 1.31 -26.23 -18.80
C PRO A 792 1.01 -25.99 -20.29
N THR A 793 1.78 -26.63 -21.18
CA THR A 793 1.44 -26.66 -22.60
C THR A 793 0.22 -27.51 -22.87
N LEU A 794 0.03 -28.53 -22.06
CA LEU A 794 -1.08 -29.49 -22.16
C LEU A 794 -1.37 -30.05 -20.77
N TYR A 795 -2.65 -30.34 -20.49
CA TYR A 795 -3.03 -31.26 -19.42
C TYR A 795 -3.96 -32.33 -19.96
N VAL A 796 -3.87 -33.55 -19.37
CA VAL A 796 -4.73 -34.68 -19.68
C VAL A 796 -5.37 -35.20 -18.41
N ILE A 797 -6.67 -35.47 -18.44
CA ILE A 797 -7.42 -36.05 -17.33
C ILE A 797 -7.50 -37.55 -17.54
N GLN A 798 -7.14 -38.32 -16.53
CA GLN A 798 -7.14 -39.78 -16.53
C GLN A 798 -7.95 -40.29 -15.36
N HIS A 799 -8.63 -41.44 -15.57
CA HIS A 799 -9.33 -42.17 -14.52
C HIS A 799 -8.67 -43.55 -14.29
N TRP A 800 -8.78 -44.07 -13.08
CA TRP A 800 -8.24 -45.36 -12.70
C TRP A 800 -9.24 -46.47 -12.97
N THR A 801 -8.85 -47.50 -13.70
CA THR A 801 -9.72 -48.67 -14.06
C THR A 801 -9.69 -49.81 -13.01
N GLY A 802 -8.89 -49.64 -11.96
CA GLY A 802 -8.55 -50.70 -11.02
C GLY A 802 -7.20 -51.35 -11.29
N THR A 803 -6.69 -51.26 -12.50
CA THR A 803 -5.41 -51.85 -12.94
C THR A 803 -4.48 -50.85 -13.65
N GLU A 804 -5.04 -49.94 -14.41
CA GLU A 804 -4.27 -48.98 -15.21
C GLU A 804 -4.98 -47.63 -15.37
N TRP A 805 -4.26 -46.62 -15.80
CA TRP A 805 -4.78 -45.27 -16.05
C TRP A 805 -5.22 -45.10 -17.50
N HIS A 806 -6.47 -44.64 -17.71
CA HIS A 806 -7.01 -44.36 -19.03
C HIS A 806 -7.39 -42.89 -19.16
N ASP A 807 -7.18 -42.31 -20.32
CA ASP A 807 -7.63 -40.99 -20.63
C ASP A 807 -9.16 -40.92 -20.67
N VAL A 808 -9.75 -39.83 -20.18
CA VAL A 808 -11.19 -39.62 -20.31
C VAL A 808 -11.56 -39.35 -21.81
N MET A 809 -12.73 -39.79 -22.23
CA MET A 809 -13.17 -39.72 -23.63
C MET A 809 -13.92 -38.40 -23.89
N ASN A 810 -13.79 -37.91 -25.13
CA ASN A 810 -14.50 -36.72 -25.63
C ASN A 810 -14.31 -35.45 -24.80
N ALA A 811 -13.13 -35.27 -24.21
CA ALA A 811 -12.82 -34.11 -23.38
C ALA A 811 -12.89 -32.79 -24.19
N LYS A 812 -13.75 -31.89 -23.77
CA LYS A 812 -13.87 -30.52 -24.28
C LYS A 812 -13.34 -29.55 -23.20
N LYS A 813 -12.36 -28.75 -23.56
CA LYS A 813 -11.70 -27.78 -22.64
C LYS A 813 -12.10 -26.36 -22.95
N SER A 814 -12.28 -25.56 -21.92
CA SER A 814 -12.55 -24.13 -21.99
C SER A 814 -11.76 -23.40 -20.89
N PRO A 815 -10.74 -22.60 -21.24
CA PRO A 815 -10.20 -22.36 -22.60
C PRO A 815 -9.57 -23.62 -23.19
N GLU A 816 -9.46 -23.68 -24.52
CA GLU A 816 -8.88 -24.81 -25.24
C GLU A 816 -7.41 -25.03 -24.88
N GLN A 817 -6.66 -23.93 -24.79
CA GLN A 817 -5.29 -23.92 -24.27
C GLN A 817 -5.29 -23.55 -22.80
N PRO A 818 -4.49 -24.21 -21.96
CA PRO A 818 -4.41 -23.88 -20.52
C PRO A 818 -3.97 -22.43 -20.29
N LEU A 819 -4.71 -21.71 -19.47
CA LEU A 819 -4.39 -20.34 -19.07
C LEU A 819 -4.16 -20.24 -17.55
N GLY A 820 -3.19 -19.44 -17.16
CA GLY A 820 -2.82 -19.21 -15.77
C GLY A 820 -3.67 -18.14 -15.08
N SER A 821 -3.64 -18.18 -13.76
CA SER A 821 -4.34 -17.25 -12.87
C SER A 821 -5.84 -17.16 -13.16
N GLN A 822 -6.44 -18.27 -13.59
CA GLN A 822 -7.87 -18.42 -13.83
C GLN A 822 -8.31 -19.89 -13.85
N TRP A 823 -9.63 -20.08 -13.91
CA TRP A 823 -10.27 -21.39 -14.05
C TRP A 823 -10.19 -21.93 -15.47
N ASN A 824 -9.88 -23.22 -15.57
CA ASN A 824 -9.88 -24.00 -16.81
C ASN A 824 -10.86 -25.16 -16.63
N ASP A 825 -11.92 -25.23 -17.42
CA ASP A 825 -12.99 -26.22 -17.34
C ASP A 825 -12.76 -27.33 -18.39
N ALA A 826 -12.93 -28.57 -18.00
CA ALA A 826 -12.89 -29.73 -18.89
C ALA A 826 -14.10 -30.62 -18.64
N ARG A 827 -14.92 -30.82 -19.68
CA ARG A 827 -16.09 -31.70 -19.69
C ARG A 827 -15.85 -32.90 -20.59
N PHE A 828 -16.27 -34.08 -20.16
CA PHE A 828 -16.02 -35.32 -20.85
C PHE A 828 -17.14 -36.33 -20.60
N ASP A 829 -17.11 -37.49 -21.27
CA ASP A 829 -18.08 -38.55 -21.03
C ASP A 829 -18.00 -39.03 -19.59
N PRO A 830 -19.14 -39.27 -18.90
CA PRO A 830 -19.14 -39.72 -17.53
C PRO A 830 -18.31 -40.98 -17.33
N VAL A 831 -17.47 -40.99 -16.28
CA VAL A 831 -16.68 -42.14 -15.86
C VAL A 831 -16.90 -42.47 -14.41
N THR A 832 -16.94 -43.74 -14.06
CA THR A 832 -16.96 -44.20 -12.65
C THR A 832 -15.57 -44.70 -12.28
N SER A 833 -14.97 -44.12 -11.26
CA SER A 833 -13.63 -44.50 -10.79
C SER A 833 -13.39 -44.13 -9.33
N SER A 834 -12.48 -44.83 -8.67
CA SER A 834 -12.01 -44.50 -7.34
C SER A 834 -10.94 -43.37 -7.32
N LYS A 835 -10.36 -43.05 -8.49
CA LYS A 835 -9.29 -42.02 -8.59
C LYS A 835 -9.34 -41.29 -9.90
N VAL A 836 -8.93 -40.05 -9.86
CA VAL A 836 -8.65 -39.22 -11.03
C VAL A 836 -7.24 -38.69 -10.95
N ARG A 837 -6.59 -38.55 -12.12
CA ARG A 837 -5.26 -37.95 -12.22
C ARG A 837 -5.24 -36.90 -13.33
N ILE A 838 -4.62 -35.78 -13.06
CA ILE A 838 -4.36 -34.73 -14.03
C ILE A 838 -2.86 -34.76 -14.35
N MET A 839 -2.52 -35.09 -15.61
CA MET A 839 -1.16 -35.10 -16.13
C MET A 839 -0.87 -33.73 -16.75
N PHE A 840 0.23 -33.09 -16.36
CA PHE A 840 0.67 -31.79 -16.88
C PHE A 840 1.93 -31.97 -17.72
N THR A 841 1.94 -31.44 -18.94
CA THR A 841 3.16 -31.28 -19.75
C THR A 841 3.65 -29.85 -19.57
N HIS A 842 4.84 -29.71 -19.03
CA HIS A 842 5.39 -28.40 -18.67
C HIS A 842 5.71 -27.51 -19.86
N ARG A 843 5.82 -26.22 -19.65
CA ARG A 843 6.18 -25.21 -20.64
C ARG A 843 7.68 -24.92 -20.53
N GLY A 844 8.50 -25.54 -21.38
CA GLY A 844 9.93 -25.29 -21.40
C GLY A 844 10.60 -25.58 -20.04
N GLN A 845 11.26 -24.60 -19.46
CA GLN A 845 11.93 -24.75 -18.16
C GLN A 845 11.01 -24.43 -16.96
N SER A 846 9.84 -23.84 -17.20
CA SER A 846 8.87 -23.60 -16.12
C SER A 846 8.19 -24.91 -15.69
N ARG A 847 7.53 -24.90 -14.56
CA ARG A 847 6.79 -26.04 -13.98
C ARG A 847 5.34 -25.66 -13.81
N SER A 848 4.50 -26.64 -13.52
CA SER A 848 3.05 -26.46 -13.39
C SER A 848 2.64 -26.27 -11.94
N GLY A 849 1.53 -25.54 -11.73
CA GLY A 849 0.93 -25.34 -10.41
C GLY A 849 -0.60 -25.27 -10.49
N VAL A 850 -1.25 -25.71 -9.44
CA VAL A 850 -2.71 -25.69 -9.29
C VAL A 850 -3.06 -25.14 -7.92
N SER A 851 -3.91 -24.12 -7.88
CA SER A 851 -4.45 -23.54 -6.65
C SER A 851 -5.63 -24.34 -6.13
N GLU A 852 -6.52 -24.81 -7.02
CA GLU A 852 -7.69 -25.60 -6.63
C GLU A 852 -8.15 -26.51 -7.76
N VAL A 853 -8.70 -27.68 -7.41
CA VAL A 853 -9.37 -28.63 -8.31
C VAL A 853 -10.81 -28.87 -7.84
N LEU A 854 -11.75 -28.68 -8.74
CA LEU A 854 -13.15 -29.02 -8.49
C LEU A 854 -13.55 -30.16 -9.43
N ILE A 855 -14.29 -31.15 -8.91
CA ILE A 855 -14.74 -32.32 -9.68
C ILE A 855 -16.23 -32.50 -9.47
N TRP A 856 -16.96 -32.60 -10.59
CA TRP A 856 -18.41 -32.65 -10.63
C TRP A 856 -18.92 -33.81 -11.45
N ASN A 857 -20.16 -34.22 -11.17
CA ASN A 857 -21.00 -35.07 -12.03
C ASN A 857 -22.20 -34.24 -12.52
N ASP A 858 -22.00 -33.44 -13.60
CA ASP A 858 -23.01 -32.54 -14.17
C ASP A 858 -22.98 -32.51 -15.74
#